data_4e8618cb3679d954cff66b0300545214
#
_entry.id   4e8618cb3679d954cff66b0300545214
#
_cell.length_a   1.000
_cell.length_b   1.000
_cell.length_c   1.000
_cell.angle_alpha   90.00
_cell.angle_beta   90.00
_cell.angle_gamma   90.00
#
_symmetry.space_group_name_H-M   'P 1'
#
loop_
_entity.id
_entity.type
_entity.pdbx_description
1 polymer ?
#
loop_
_entity_poly.entity_id
_entity_poly.type
_entity_poly.pdbx_seq_one_letter_code
_entity_poly.pdbx_strand_id
1 'polypeptide(L)'
;MNNILQLKGQFQKRKAPNGFGPANLPKGKTVSVEHVLKLKKQLQDIILFWNKEKTINGALVSVHYRKVVAKSNRIQILLSDGGKHPNQSVRGSKFSEGYNDKNEMVQKHVFTYFLATDSLHKSVVLLDKCAVTIQNFYNGNISSNDTELINSGVYNDSIMSKSSFLKTLIDCFFVENFRIDRAPKTANEQSIVTIYKTGVDTTELLSKLGINMINAKMIDETTMRMEKEEIDILCDKAPYLVAMSVKNFAEIVYDITDSEEYEEQVLIKKPENEPVVGVIDTQFDKRVYFGDWVDYQKCISDDIELHTEDFFHGTAVTSIIVDGPAFNPKLQDDCGNFRVRHFGVATAGRFSSFAILKQIREIVRENRDIKVWNLSLGSAMEIDANFISPEAAELDKIQYEYDVIFVVAGTNKKKNSNINKIGAPADSLNSLVVNAVDFSGKSASYTRKGPVLSFFYKPDVCYYGGDGPDKIVVCEPLGKATVTGTSFAAPWVTRKMAYLIHVMGLSREVAKALIIDSAAGWDRQDTIKYEKGYGIVPKRIEDILYSREDEIRFIISGSIDEYEVYTYNIPVPQDMNAHPFFAKATLAYFPQSDRNQGVDYTSTEMDIHFGRIAEQKGKAVIKAIDYNKQAEEGLNTIYEEDARKLYRKWDNVKHISEALKENGRPRKAYQSGMWGLSIKTKERLDPKAGRGLRFGVVVTLREMNGENRIDDFIKMCMMRGWVVSRLDVHTQVDVYVKAEEEITFE
;
A
#
# COMPACT_ATOMS: atom_id res chain seq x y z
N MET A 1 17.19 -25.23 15.57
CA MET A 1 16.66 -24.09 14.78
C MET A 1 17.77 -23.45 13.98
N ASN A 2 17.47 -22.96 12.79
CA ASN A 2 18.43 -22.33 11.88
C ASN A 2 18.32 -20.80 11.94
N ASN A 3 19.45 -20.08 12.01
CA ASN A 3 19.46 -18.62 11.90
C ASN A 3 19.01 -18.18 10.50
N ILE A 4 18.34 -17.05 10.41
CA ILE A 4 18.09 -16.39 9.13
C ILE A 4 19.44 -15.95 8.54
N LEU A 5 19.58 -16.13 7.23
CA LEU A 5 20.79 -15.72 6.50
C LEU A 5 20.54 -14.38 5.80
N GLN A 6 21.52 -13.50 5.85
CA GLN A 6 21.57 -12.33 4.96
C GLN A 6 22.45 -12.63 3.76
N LEU A 7 21.89 -12.55 2.57
CA LEU A 7 22.62 -12.73 1.32
C LEU A 7 22.92 -11.38 0.68
N LYS A 8 24.21 -11.07 0.50
CA LYS A 8 24.69 -9.91 -0.25
C LYS A 8 25.42 -10.38 -1.49
N GLY A 9 24.98 -9.98 -2.68
CA GLY A 9 25.55 -10.39 -3.95
C GLY A 9 25.27 -9.37 -5.04
N GLN A 10 25.79 -9.65 -6.23
CA GLN A 10 25.58 -8.80 -7.39
C GLN A 10 24.28 -9.15 -8.10
N PHE A 11 23.47 -8.13 -8.36
CA PHE A 11 22.28 -8.21 -9.19
C PHE A 11 22.58 -7.63 -10.56
N GLN A 12 22.07 -8.27 -11.60
CA GLN A 12 22.03 -7.75 -12.95
C GLN A 12 20.83 -6.82 -13.11
N LYS A 13 20.97 -5.82 -13.98
CA LYS A 13 19.91 -4.86 -14.32
C LYS A 13 19.49 -5.05 -15.76
N ARG A 14 18.20 -4.88 -16.02
CA ARG A 14 17.64 -4.93 -17.38
C ARG A 14 16.72 -3.75 -17.60
N LYS A 15 16.82 -3.11 -18.77
CA LYS A 15 15.93 -2.07 -19.22
C LYS A 15 14.59 -2.66 -19.69
N ALA A 16 13.55 -1.84 -19.63
CA ALA A 16 12.27 -2.22 -20.23
C ALA A 16 12.45 -2.59 -21.70
N PRO A 17 11.75 -3.61 -22.20
CA PRO A 17 11.76 -3.93 -23.62
C PRO A 17 11.33 -2.70 -24.44
N ASN A 18 12.04 -2.42 -25.51
CA ASN A 18 11.66 -1.35 -26.43
C ASN A 18 10.45 -1.80 -27.24
N GLY A 19 9.38 -1.01 -27.19
CA GLY A 19 8.22 -1.13 -28.08
C GLY A 19 7.07 -1.93 -27.47
N PHE A 20 5.88 -1.36 -27.61
CA PHE A 20 4.63 -2.10 -27.49
C PHE A 20 4.45 -2.91 -28.79
N GLY A 21 3.88 -4.10 -28.69
CA GLY A 21 3.44 -4.84 -29.88
C GLY A 21 2.47 -3.99 -30.72
N PRO A 22 2.18 -4.41 -31.96
CA PRO A 22 1.28 -3.66 -32.84
C PRO A 22 -0.08 -3.49 -32.16
N ALA A 23 -0.66 -2.30 -32.31
CA ALA A 23 -1.98 -1.98 -31.77
C ALA A 23 -3.06 -2.80 -32.52
N ASN A 24 -3.73 -3.71 -31.81
CA ASN A 24 -4.79 -4.59 -32.32
C ASN A 24 -6.03 -4.53 -31.46
N LEU A 25 -7.21 -4.66 -32.07
CA LEU A 25 -8.42 -4.97 -31.33
C LEU A 25 -8.31 -6.37 -30.69
N PRO A 26 -8.86 -6.57 -29.48
CA PRO A 26 -8.91 -7.90 -28.87
C PRO A 26 -9.69 -8.88 -29.79
N LYS A 27 -9.22 -10.12 -29.84
CA LYS A 27 -9.77 -11.17 -30.73
C LYS A 27 -11.30 -11.27 -30.63
N GLY A 28 -11.97 -11.27 -31.75
CA GLY A 28 -13.43 -11.37 -31.87
C GLY A 28 -14.18 -10.09 -31.46
N LYS A 29 -13.50 -8.96 -31.28
CA LYS A 29 -14.11 -7.67 -30.94
C LYS A 29 -14.21 -6.76 -32.17
N THR A 30 -15.19 -5.86 -32.12
CA THR A 30 -15.48 -4.88 -33.17
C THR A 30 -15.69 -3.48 -32.59
N VAL A 31 -15.54 -2.48 -33.44
CA VAL A 31 -15.92 -1.08 -33.16
C VAL A 31 -16.80 -0.58 -34.28
N SER A 32 -17.99 -0.03 -33.94
CA SER A 32 -18.91 0.53 -34.88
C SER A 32 -18.70 2.04 -35.08
N VAL A 33 -19.07 2.53 -36.26
CA VAL A 33 -19.03 3.96 -36.57
C VAL A 33 -19.96 4.76 -35.66
N GLU A 34 -21.11 4.21 -35.28
CA GLU A 34 -22.07 4.87 -34.39
C GLU A 34 -21.45 5.15 -33.04
N HIS A 35 -20.66 4.18 -32.50
CA HIS A 35 -19.97 4.37 -31.23
C HIS A 35 -18.92 5.49 -31.31
N VAL A 36 -18.14 5.55 -32.40
CA VAL A 36 -17.15 6.61 -32.62
C VAL A 36 -17.83 7.99 -32.73
N LEU A 37 -18.95 8.06 -33.48
CA LEU A 37 -19.74 9.29 -33.61
C LEU A 37 -20.39 9.72 -32.26
N LYS A 38 -20.85 8.76 -31.45
CA LYS A 38 -21.32 9.02 -30.11
C LYS A 38 -20.22 9.69 -29.24
N LEU A 39 -19.01 9.13 -29.24
CA LEU A 39 -17.88 9.68 -28.50
C LEU A 39 -17.50 11.09 -28.99
N LYS A 40 -17.50 11.29 -30.34
CA LYS A 40 -17.28 12.60 -30.95
C LYS A 40 -18.29 13.63 -30.45
N LYS A 41 -19.60 13.31 -30.49
CA LYS A 41 -20.66 14.19 -30.03
C LYS A 41 -20.48 14.57 -28.53
N GLN A 42 -20.17 13.59 -27.69
CA GLN A 42 -19.94 13.84 -26.28
C GLN A 42 -18.78 14.83 -26.04
N LEU A 43 -17.67 14.71 -26.77
CA LEU A 43 -16.57 15.69 -26.67
C LEU A 43 -16.98 17.08 -27.18
N GLN A 44 -17.80 17.16 -28.22
CA GLN A 44 -18.35 18.44 -28.68
C GLN A 44 -19.22 19.11 -27.62
N ASP A 45 -20.10 18.35 -26.97
CA ASP A 45 -20.94 18.83 -25.87
C ASP A 45 -20.11 19.32 -24.68
N ILE A 46 -19.02 18.60 -24.35
CA ILE A 46 -18.05 18.99 -23.30
C ILE A 46 -17.33 20.30 -23.67
N ILE A 47 -16.93 20.47 -24.94
CA ILE A 47 -16.32 21.73 -25.42
C ILE A 47 -17.31 22.89 -25.27
N LEU A 48 -18.57 22.69 -25.66
CA LEU A 48 -19.62 23.73 -25.53
C LEU A 48 -19.84 24.12 -24.07
N PHE A 49 -19.78 23.18 -23.15
CA PHE A 49 -19.86 23.46 -21.72
C PHE A 49 -18.68 24.33 -21.25
N TRP A 50 -17.44 23.91 -21.53
CA TRP A 50 -16.24 24.60 -21.07
C TRP A 50 -16.02 25.97 -21.75
N ASN A 51 -16.55 26.19 -22.94
CA ASN A 51 -16.54 27.49 -23.59
C ASN A 51 -17.41 28.52 -22.86
N LYS A 52 -18.47 28.07 -22.17
CA LYS A 52 -19.36 28.89 -21.35
C LYS A 52 -18.82 29.05 -19.91
N GLU A 53 -18.31 27.97 -19.37
CA GLU A 53 -17.76 27.89 -18.02
C GLU A 53 -16.29 28.36 -18.03
N LYS A 54 -16.00 29.44 -17.26
CA LYS A 54 -14.67 30.09 -17.24
C LYS A 54 -13.99 30.05 -15.88
N THR A 55 -14.44 29.19 -15.00
CA THR A 55 -13.87 29.06 -13.66
C THR A 55 -12.42 28.58 -13.70
N ILE A 56 -12.06 27.77 -14.69
CA ILE A 56 -10.72 27.26 -14.90
C ILE A 56 -10.24 27.46 -16.35
N ASN A 57 -8.93 27.57 -16.56
CA ASN A 57 -8.31 27.69 -17.87
C ASN A 57 -8.05 26.32 -18.49
N GLY A 58 -9.10 25.62 -18.95
CA GLY A 58 -9.00 24.28 -19.49
C GLY A 58 -10.29 23.51 -19.27
N ALA A 59 -10.24 22.22 -19.52
CA ALA A 59 -11.39 21.34 -19.42
C ALA A 59 -11.10 20.12 -18.55
N LEU A 60 -11.98 19.80 -17.61
CA LEU A 60 -12.03 18.51 -16.94
C LEU A 60 -12.93 17.57 -17.75
N VAL A 61 -12.41 16.38 -18.06
CA VAL A 61 -13.10 15.35 -18.81
C VAL A 61 -13.03 14.03 -18.07
N SER A 62 -14.17 13.46 -17.70
CA SER A 62 -14.27 12.13 -17.11
C SER A 62 -14.42 11.09 -18.21
N VAL A 63 -13.45 10.19 -18.29
CA VAL A 63 -13.40 9.08 -19.25
C VAL A 63 -13.89 7.82 -18.55
N HIS A 64 -15.09 7.36 -18.93
CA HIS A 64 -15.66 6.13 -18.43
C HIS A 64 -15.25 4.97 -19.32
N TYR A 65 -14.55 4.00 -18.76
CA TYR A 65 -14.13 2.79 -19.47
C TYR A 65 -15.15 1.67 -19.32
N ARG A 66 -15.19 0.75 -20.28
CA ARG A 66 -16.09 -0.42 -20.26
C ARG A 66 -15.79 -1.41 -19.12
N LYS A 67 -14.57 -1.37 -18.56
CA LYS A 67 -14.06 -2.25 -17.50
C LYS A 67 -12.88 -1.63 -16.77
N VAL A 68 -12.34 -2.32 -15.77
CA VAL A 68 -11.04 -1.96 -15.17
C VAL A 68 -9.93 -2.18 -16.21
N VAL A 69 -9.21 -1.11 -16.56
CA VAL A 69 -8.24 -1.11 -17.66
C VAL A 69 -6.80 -1.08 -17.17
N ALA A 70 -5.94 -1.87 -17.81
CA ALA A 70 -4.49 -1.80 -17.62
C ALA A 70 -3.93 -0.48 -18.20
N LYS A 71 -2.74 -0.08 -17.74
CA LYS A 71 -2.05 1.13 -18.24
C LYS A 71 -1.94 1.17 -19.76
N SER A 72 -1.64 0.03 -20.40
CA SER A 72 -1.54 -0.11 -21.85
C SER A 72 -2.83 0.09 -22.62
N ASN A 73 -3.97 -0.05 -21.94
CA ASN A 73 -5.32 0.04 -22.53
C ASN A 73 -6.01 1.36 -22.18
N ARG A 74 -5.31 2.30 -21.54
CA ARG A 74 -5.76 3.67 -21.37
C ARG A 74 -5.65 4.42 -22.69
N ILE A 75 -6.31 5.57 -22.77
CA ILE A 75 -6.21 6.46 -23.92
C ILE A 75 -4.74 6.66 -24.34
N GLN A 76 -4.47 6.43 -25.63
CA GLN A 76 -3.14 6.50 -26.22
C GLN A 76 -2.91 7.76 -27.04
N ILE A 77 -3.98 8.30 -27.67
CA ILE A 77 -3.88 9.45 -28.57
C ILE A 77 -4.96 10.51 -28.33
N LEU A 78 -6.19 10.10 -28.01
CA LEU A 78 -7.23 11.04 -27.61
C LEU A 78 -6.80 11.77 -26.33
N LEU A 79 -7.27 12.99 -26.12
CA LEU A 79 -6.93 13.84 -24.98
C LEU A 79 -5.43 14.10 -24.78
N SER A 80 -4.63 14.00 -25.85
CA SER A 80 -3.24 14.47 -25.85
C SER A 80 -3.17 15.98 -25.73
N ASP A 81 -2.43 16.50 -24.76
CA ASP A 81 -2.28 17.92 -24.51
C ASP A 81 -0.88 18.41 -24.92
N GLY A 82 -0.81 19.34 -25.88
CA GLY A 82 0.46 19.91 -26.36
C GLY A 82 1.46 18.86 -26.88
N GLY A 83 0.97 17.72 -27.43
CA GLY A 83 1.81 16.59 -27.91
C GLY A 83 2.33 15.67 -26.80
N LYS A 84 1.97 15.93 -25.55
CA LYS A 84 2.30 15.07 -24.40
C LYS A 84 1.43 13.81 -24.40
N HIS A 85 1.95 12.72 -23.84
CA HIS A 85 1.17 11.49 -23.66
C HIS A 85 -0.04 11.75 -22.76
N PRO A 86 -1.27 11.25 -23.10
CA PRO A 86 -2.50 11.52 -22.36
C PRO A 86 -2.42 11.23 -20.85
N ASN A 87 -1.65 10.24 -20.44
CA ASN A 87 -1.45 9.93 -19.00
C ASN A 87 -0.94 11.12 -18.18
N GLN A 88 -0.25 12.09 -18.77
CA GLN A 88 0.24 13.28 -18.06
C GLN A 88 -0.89 14.26 -17.73
N SER A 89 -2.03 14.15 -18.39
CA SER A 89 -3.23 14.95 -18.14
C SER A 89 -4.19 14.32 -17.13
N VAL A 90 -3.92 13.11 -16.64
CA VAL A 90 -4.72 12.45 -15.59
C VAL A 90 -4.61 13.21 -14.28
N ARG A 91 -5.75 13.50 -13.66
CA ARG A 91 -5.87 14.20 -12.37
C ARG A 91 -6.51 13.37 -11.29
N GLY A 92 -7.12 12.24 -11.63
CA GLY A 92 -7.70 11.31 -10.67
C GLY A 92 -8.30 10.09 -11.32
N SER A 93 -8.56 9.07 -10.53
CA SER A 93 -9.27 7.87 -10.95
C SER A 93 -10.20 7.36 -9.85
N LYS A 94 -11.29 6.72 -10.27
CA LYS A 94 -12.23 6.05 -9.36
C LYS A 94 -12.81 4.81 -10.03
N PHE A 95 -13.37 3.91 -9.25
CA PHE A 95 -14.25 2.87 -9.77
C PHE A 95 -15.70 3.33 -9.75
N SER A 96 -16.44 2.91 -10.75
CA SER A 96 -17.90 2.96 -10.78
C SER A 96 -18.45 1.57 -11.05
N GLU A 97 -19.62 1.30 -10.55
CA GLU A 97 -20.35 0.07 -10.87
C GLU A 97 -21.19 0.28 -12.12
N GLY A 98 -21.33 -0.76 -12.92
CA GLY A 98 -22.15 -0.74 -14.11
C GLY A 98 -22.29 -2.11 -14.75
N TYR A 99 -23.17 -2.24 -15.72
CA TYR A 99 -23.40 -3.50 -16.40
C TYR A 99 -22.45 -3.68 -17.59
N ASN A 100 -21.98 -4.89 -17.82
CA ASN A 100 -21.24 -5.27 -19.02
C ASN A 100 -22.20 -5.70 -20.13
N ASP A 101 -21.67 -6.08 -21.30
CA ASP A 101 -22.44 -6.54 -22.46
C ASP A 101 -23.29 -7.81 -22.19
N LYS A 102 -23.00 -8.54 -21.09
CA LYS A 102 -23.74 -9.72 -20.64
C LYS A 102 -24.78 -9.42 -19.55
N ASN A 103 -25.01 -8.14 -19.24
CA ASN A 103 -25.86 -7.68 -18.15
C ASN A 103 -25.40 -8.14 -16.75
N GLU A 104 -24.08 -8.35 -16.55
CA GLU A 104 -23.46 -8.65 -15.27
C GLU A 104 -22.94 -7.35 -14.66
N MET A 105 -23.14 -7.16 -13.33
CA MET A 105 -22.59 -6.02 -12.59
C MET A 105 -21.07 -6.15 -12.51
N VAL A 106 -20.35 -5.15 -13.01
CA VAL A 106 -18.90 -5.11 -13.05
C VAL A 106 -18.35 -3.77 -12.58
N GLN A 107 -17.15 -3.79 -12.06
CA GLN A 107 -16.38 -2.56 -11.80
C GLN A 107 -15.85 -1.97 -13.10
N LYS A 108 -15.94 -0.65 -13.24
CA LYS A 108 -15.45 0.12 -14.39
C LYS A 108 -14.52 1.22 -13.93
N HIS A 109 -13.40 1.46 -14.63
CA HIS A 109 -12.56 2.63 -14.38
C HIS A 109 -13.21 3.90 -14.90
N VAL A 110 -13.06 4.97 -14.12
CA VAL A 110 -13.30 6.35 -14.55
C VAL A 110 -12.04 7.15 -14.26
N PHE A 111 -11.47 7.77 -15.29
CA PHE A 111 -10.34 8.69 -15.17
C PHE A 111 -10.76 10.11 -15.47
N THR A 112 -10.37 11.05 -14.61
CA THR A 112 -10.56 12.47 -14.85
C THR A 112 -9.28 13.07 -15.44
N TYR A 113 -9.39 13.68 -16.61
CA TYR A 113 -8.32 14.37 -17.33
C TYR A 113 -8.53 15.86 -17.24
N PHE A 114 -7.42 16.62 -17.14
CA PHE A 114 -7.43 18.07 -17.28
C PHE A 114 -6.49 18.47 -18.41
N LEU A 115 -7.02 19.21 -19.40
CA LEU A 115 -6.31 19.60 -20.61
C LEU A 115 -6.84 20.94 -21.18
N ALA A 116 -6.07 21.55 -22.09
CA ALA A 116 -6.52 22.74 -22.80
C ALA A 116 -7.72 22.42 -23.71
N THR A 117 -8.65 23.35 -23.85
CA THR A 117 -9.85 23.17 -24.70
C THR A 117 -9.48 22.89 -26.17
N ASP A 118 -8.40 23.50 -26.69
CA ASP A 118 -7.90 23.25 -28.03
C ASP A 118 -7.48 21.79 -28.27
N SER A 119 -7.02 21.11 -27.22
CA SER A 119 -6.66 19.69 -27.29
C SER A 119 -7.89 18.77 -27.42
N LEU A 120 -9.05 19.21 -26.91
CA LEU A 120 -10.33 18.53 -27.17
C LEU A 120 -10.76 18.65 -28.63
N HIS A 121 -10.58 19.81 -29.26
CA HIS A 121 -10.87 19.99 -30.69
C HIS A 121 -10.04 19.03 -31.56
N LYS A 122 -8.75 18.85 -31.24
CA LYS A 122 -7.91 17.85 -31.93
C LYS A 122 -8.44 16.42 -31.78
N SER A 123 -8.94 16.07 -30.61
CA SER A 123 -9.55 14.75 -30.38
C SER A 123 -10.85 14.56 -31.18
N VAL A 124 -11.68 15.60 -31.29
CA VAL A 124 -12.88 15.58 -32.16
C VAL A 124 -12.52 15.35 -33.62
N VAL A 125 -11.46 16.00 -34.10
CA VAL A 125 -10.96 15.79 -35.48
C VAL A 125 -10.46 14.36 -35.68
N LEU A 126 -9.74 13.78 -34.72
CA LEU A 126 -9.30 12.37 -34.82
C LEU A 126 -10.47 11.41 -34.84
N LEU A 127 -11.49 11.61 -34.01
CA LEU A 127 -12.71 10.79 -34.00
C LEU A 127 -13.49 10.92 -35.32
N ASP A 128 -13.57 12.13 -35.89
CA ASP A 128 -14.22 12.35 -37.19
C ASP A 128 -13.53 11.58 -38.31
N LYS A 129 -12.21 11.75 -38.45
CA LYS A 129 -11.41 11.01 -39.43
C LYS A 129 -11.49 9.51 -39.23
N CYS A 130 -11.50 9.03 -37.99
CA CYS A 130 -11.66 7.60 -37.67
C CYS A 130 -13.04 7.10 -38.12
N ALA A 131 -14.13 7.84 -37.84
CA ALA A 131 -15.48 7.48 -38.29
C ALA A 131 -15.60 7.43 -39.81
N VAL A 132 -15.06 8.43 -40.52
CA VAL A 132 -15.04 8.46 -42.01
C VAL A 132 -14.24 7.27 -42.57
N THR A 133 -13.11 6.93 -41.96
CA THR A 133 -12.30 5.77 -42.38
C THR A 133 -13.08 4.45 -42.21
N ILE A 134 -13.74 4.25 -41.04
CA ILE A 134 -14.54 3.06 -40.76
C ILE A 134 -15.72 2.97 -41.75
N GLN A 135 -16.39 4.09 -42.01
CA GLN A 135 -17.52 4.11 -42.92
C GLN A 135 -17.11 3.78 -44.37
N ASN A 136 -16.02 4.38 -44.85
CA ASN A 136 -15.64 4.27 -46.27
C ASN A 136 -14.95 2.94 -46.62
N PHE A 137 -14.18 2.36 -45.67
CA PHE A 137 -13.33 1.20 -45.98
C PHE A 137 -13.74 -0.08 -45.24
N TYR A 138 -14.64 -0.02 -44.25
CA TYR A 138 -15.03 -1.16 -43.41
C TYR A 138 -16.55 -1.28 -43.21
N ASN A 139 -17.34 -0.69 -44.10
CA ASN A 139 -18.81 -0.79 -44.08
C ASN A 139 -19.46 -0.46 -42.73
N GLY A 140 -18.91 0.55 -42.01
CA GLY A 140 -19.44 1.00 -40.72
C GLY A 140 -19.01 0.18 -39.51
N ASN A 141 -18.33 -0.96 -39.68
CA ASN A 141 -17.84 -1.81 -38.59
C ASN A 141 -16.45 -2.34 -38.89
N ILE A 142 -15.53 -2.20 -37.93
CA ILE A 142 -14.17 -2.74 -38.02
C ILE A 142 -13.92 -3.81 -36.96
N SER A 143 -13.34 -4.94 -37.35
CA SER A 143 -13.09 -6.12 -36.54
C SER A 143 -11.62 -6.29 -36.16
N SER A 144 -11.33 -7.23 -35.23
CA SER A 144 -9.96 -7.66 -34.92
C SER A 144 -9.22 -8.22 -36.15
N ASN A 145 -9.90 -8.93 -37.05
CA ASN A 145 -9.27 -9.46 -38.25
C ASN A 145 -8.83 -8.33 -39.21
N ASP A 146 -9.64 -7.26 -39.30
CA ASP A 146 -9.28 -6.09 -40.11
C ASP A 146 -8.04 -5.40 -39.53
N THR A 147 -7.93 -5.30 -38.21
CA THR A 147 -6.72 -4.71 -37.60
C THR A 147 -5.47 -5.56 -37.79
N GLU A 148 -5.58 -6.88 -37.88
CA GLU A 148 -4.48 -7.78 -38.25
C GLU A 148 -4.04 -7.54 -39.69
N LEU A 149 -4.99 -7.40 -40.65
CA LEU A 149 -4.71 -7.05 -42.06
C LEU A 149 -4.05 -5.67 -42.17
N ILE A 150 -4.54 -4.68 -41.43
CA ILE A 150 -3.91 -3.35 -41.38
C ILE A 150 -2.45 -3.47 -40.94
N ASN A 151 -2.18 -4.25 -39.89
CA ASN A 151 -0.83 -4.44 -39.38
C ASN A 151 0.08 -5.19 -40.36
N SER A 152 -0.46 -6.10 -41.18
CA SER A 152 0.27 -6.77 -42.28
C SER A 152 0.56 -5.89 -43.51
N GLY A 153 0.06 -4.65 -43.53
CA GLY A 153 0.37 -3.67 -44.57
C GLY A 153 -0.82 -3.26 -45.48
N VAL A 154 -2.00 -3.83 -45.27
CA VAL A 154 -3.22 -3.49 -46.04
C VAL A 154 -3.94 -2.33 -45.35
N TYR A 155 -3.59 -1.08 -45.69
CA TYR A 155 -4.22 0.12 -45.13
C TYR A 155 -4.25 1.26 -46.15
N ASN A 156 -5.38 1.98 -46.19
CA ASN A 156 -5.53 3.20 -46.97
C ASN A 156 -5.35 4.42 -46.08
N ASP A 157 -4.28 5.18 -46.27
CA ASP A 157 -3.88 6.32 -45.48
C ASP A 157 -4.37 7.69 -45.98
N SER A 158 -5.26 7.71 -46.96
CA SER A 158 -5.77 8.93 -47.57
C SER A 158 -6.49 9.89 -46.62
N ILE A 159 -7.09 9.37 -45.52
CA ILE A 159 -7.84 10.15 -44.51
C ILE A 159 -7.00 10.42 -43.29
N MET A 160 -6.32 9.42 -42.78
CA MET A 160 -5.45 9.52 -41.62
C MET A 160 -4.37 8.43 -41.59
N SER A 161 -3.23 8.71 -40.95
CA SER A 161 -2.14 7.73 -40.87
C SER A 161 -2.53 6.45 -40.15
N LYS A 162 -1.97 5.31 -40.58
CA LYS A 162 -2.15 3.99 -39.94
C LYS A 162 -2.01 4.03 -38.43
N SER A 163 -0.94 4.65 -37.94
CA SER A 163 -0.66 4.71 -36.47
C SER A 163 -1.74 5.49 -35.71
N SER A 164 -2.17 6.64 -36.25
CA SER A 164 -3.24 7.45 -35.65
C SER A 164 -4.58 6.72 -35.69
N PHE A 165 -4.91 6.06 -36.80
CA PHE A 165 -6.13 5.29 -36.92
C PHE A 165 -6.22 4.15 -35.89
N LEU A 166 -5.21 3.29 -35.83
CA LEU A 166 -5.21 2.16 -34.89
C LEU A 166 -5.25 2.61 -33.44
N LYS A 167 -4.50 3.65 -33.06
CA LYS A 167 -4.54 4.19 -31.69
C LYS A 167 -5.92 4.78 -31.35
N THR A 168 -6.51 5.57 -32.26
CA THR A 168 -7.86 6.13 -32.04
C THR A 168 -8.91 5.03 -31.97
N LEU A 169 -8.79 3.99 -32.77
CA LEU A 169 -9.69 2.84 -32.79
C LEU A 169 -9.62 2.09 -31.42
N ILE A 170 -8.41 1.83 -30.91
CA ILE A 170 -8.21 1.18 -29.62
C ILE A 170 -8.77 2.04 -28.47
N ASP A 171 -8.53 3.36 -28.50
CA ASP A 171 -9.12 4.29 -27.54
C ASP A 171 -10.65 4.17 -27.56
N CYS A 172 -11.29 4.19 -28.74
CA CYS A 172 -12.74 4.03 -28.89
C CYS A 172 -13.24 2.66 -28.41
N PHE A 173 -12.46 1.59 -28.56
CA PHE A 173 -12.84 0.27 -28.08
C PHE A 173 -12.95 0.22 -26.55
N PHE A 174 -11.97 0.80 -25.83
CA PHE A 174 -11.95 0.73 -24.36
C PHE A 174 -12.84 1.79 -23.71
N VAL A 175 -13.01 2.96 -24.32
CA VAL A 175 -13.84 4.05 -23.80
C VAL A 175 -15.31 3.79 -24.06
N GLU A 176 -16.11 3.88 -23.00
CA GLU A 176 -17.57 3.76 -23.09
C GLU A 176 -18.25 5.12 -23.28
N ASN A 177 -17.79 6.14 -22.53
CA ASN A 177 -18.34 7.48 -22.55
C ASN A 177 -17.31 8.53 -22.13
N PHE A 178 -17.47 9.75 -22.67
CA PHE A 178 -16.90 10.98 -22.12
C PHE A 178 -17.99 11.76 -21.41
N ARG A 179 -17.70 12.27 -20.20
CA ARG A 179 -18.66 13.04 -19.39
C ARG A 179 -17.94 14.13 -18.58
N ILE A 180 -18.72 15.02 -18.02
CA ILE A 180 -18.32 15.90 -16.91
C ILE A 180 -18.99 15.32 -15.67
N ASP A 181 -18.23 14.61 -14.83
CA ASP A 181 -18.75 14.13 -13.56
C ASP A 181 -18.90 15.31 -12.59
N ARG A 182 -19.92 15.25 -11.75
CA ARG A 182 -20.21 16.24 -10.73
C ARG A 182 -20.34 15.55 -9.39
N ALA A 183 -19.76 16.14 -8.35
CA ALA A 183 -19.95 15.65 -7.00
C ALA A 183 -21.43 15.82 -6.59
N PRO A 184 -22.02 14.83 -5.93
CA PRO A 184 -23.33 15.00 -5.32
C PRO A 184 -23.26 16.06 -4.22
N LYS A 185 -24.36 16.79 -3.98
CA LYS A 185 -24.48 17.62 -2.78
C LYS A 185 -24.44 16.71 -1.57
N THR A 186 -23.33 16.72 -0.86
CA THR A 186 -23.19 15.98 0.39
C THR A 186 -23.90 16.74 1.50
N ALA A 187 -24.80 16.06 2.20
CA ALA A 187 -25.53 16.66 3.28
C ALA A 187 -24.62 16.93 4.51
N ASN A 188 -24.55 18.17 4.89
CA ASN A 188 -24.79 18.64 6.26
C ASN A 188 -23.70 18.78 7.28
N GLU A 189 -22.38 18.59 7.01
CA GLU A 189 -21.38 18.75 8.06
C GLU A 189 -20.03 19.23 7.50
N GLN A 190 -19.21 19.83 8.36
CA GLN A 190 -17.80 20.13 8.12
C GLN A 190 -17.05 18.92 7.53
N SER A 191 -16.36 19.13 6.43
CA SER A 191 -15.70 18.05 5.73
C SER A 191 -14.31 18.44 5.24
N ILE A 192 -13.46 17.43 5.04
CA ILE A 192 -12.20 17.56 4.31
C ILE A 192 -12.51 17.33 2.84
N VAL A 193 -12.33 18.36 2.02
CA VAL A 193 -12.61 18.35 0.59
C VAL A 193 -11.29 18.34 -0.19
N THR A 194 -11.21 17.49 -1.20
CA THR A 194 -10.10 17.49 -2.18
C THR A 194 -10.65 17.87 -3.54
N ILE A 195 -10.01 18.83 -4.21
CA ILE A 195 -10.36 19.24 -5.57
C ILE A 195 -9.32 18.74 -6.57
N TYR A 196 -9.71 18.63 -7.84
CA TYR A 196 -8.79 18.29 -8.92
C TYR A 196 -7.77 19.40 -9.16
N LYS A 197 -6.50 19.03 -9.38
CA LYS A 197 -5.43 19.96 -9.72
C LYS A 197 -5.60 20.48 -11.16
N THR A 198 -5.89 21.78 -11.31
CA THR A 198 -6.20 22.44 -12.59
C THR A 198 -5.12 23.41 -13.07
N GLY A 199 -3.96 23.46 -12.37
CA GLY A 199 -2.87 24.38 -12.71
C GLY A 199 -3.08 25.83 -12.23
N VAL A 200 -4.25 26.14 -11.66
CA VAL A 200 -4.54 27.40 -10.94
C VAL A 200 -4.30 27.16 -9.46
N ASP A 201 -3.77 28.15 -8.75
CA ASP A 201 -3.66 28.08 -7.29
C ASP A 201 -5.03 27.85 -6.67
N THR A 202 -5.12 26.90 -5.75
CA THR A 202 -6.40 26.49 -5.14
C THR A 202 -7.05 27.62 -4.37
N THR A 203 -6.25 28.44 -3.67
CA THR A 203 -6.74 29.57 -2.88
C THR A 203 -7.34 30.65 -3.79
N GLU A 204 -6.66 30.94 -4.89
CA GLU A 204 -7.14 31.89 -5.92
C GLU A 204 -8.44 31.38 -6.55
N LEU A 205 -8.51 30.09 -6.90
CA LEU A 205 -9.67 29.46 -7.51
C LEU A 205 -10.91 29.52 -6.58
N LEU A 206 -10.73 29.17 -5.32
CA LEU A 206 -11.82 29.18 -4.33
C LEU A 206 -12.27 30.60 -4.01
N SER A 207 -11.35 31.57 -3.92
CA SER A 207 -11.69 32.98 -3.74
C SER A 207 -12.52 33.51 -4.90
N LYS A 208 -12.21 33.16 -6.15
CA LYS A 208 -13.03 33.50 -7.34
C LYS A 208 -14.45 32.93 -7.28
N LEU A 209 -14.62 31.79 -6.65
CA LEU A 209 -15.95 31.20 -6.41
C LEU A 209 -16.69 31.86 -5.25
N GLY A 210 -16.07 32.79 -4.51
CA GLY A 210 -16.64 33.48 -3.36
C GLY A 210 -16.57 32.66 -2.08
N ILE A 211 -15.63 31.72 -1.99
CA ILE A 211 -15.40 30.92 -0.79
C ILE A 211 -14.42 31.66 0.11
N ASN A 212 -14.76 31.81 1.37
CA ASN A 212 -13.95 32.53 2.35
C ASN A 212 -12.77 31.66 2.83
N MET A 213 -11.54 31.99 2.40
CA MET A 213 -10.33 31.24 2.75
C MET A 213 -9.87 31.41 4.20
N ILE A 214 -10.47 32.30 4.98
CA ILE A 214 -10.19 32.40 6.43
C ILE A 214 -10.73 31.19 7.17
N ASN A 215 -11.89 30.68 6.74
CA ASN A 215 -12.55 29.50 7.32
C ASN A 215 -12.05 28.20 6.69
N ALA A 216 -11.72 28.22 5.40
CA ALA A 216 -11.17 27.07 4.69
C ALA A 216 -9.68 26.88 5.03
N LYS A 217 -9.36 25.85 5.80
CA LYS A 217 -7.97 25.55 6.22
C LYS A 217 -7.31 24.54 5.30
N MET A 218 -6.24 24.94 4.61
CA MET A 218 -5.49 24.07 3.71
C MET A 218 -4.73 22.99 4.47
N ILE A 219 -4.82 21.75 3.98
CA ILE A 219 -4.03 20.59 4.41
C ILE A 219 -2.83 20.42 3.45
N ASP A 220 -3.11 20.43 2.15
CA ASP A 220 -2.12 20.40 1.07
C ASP A 220 -2.58 21.29 -0.10
N GLU A 221 -1.88 21.23 -1.24
CA GLU A 221 -2.18 22.06 -2.42
C GLU A 221 -3.63 21.96 -2.93
N THR A 222 -4.32 20.85 -2.68
CA THR A 222 -5.64 20.55 -3.25
C THR A 222 -6.66 20.10 -2.23
N THR A 223 -6.24 19.84 -0.99
CA THR A 223 -7.08 19.32 0.10
C THR A 223 -7.21 20.37 1.20
N MET A 224 -8.43 20.60 1.63
CA MET A 224 -8.75 21.59 2.66
C MET A 224 -9.91 21.14 3.53
N ARG A 225 -9.91 21.62 4.77
CA ARG A 225 -11.08 21.56 5.64
C ARG A 225 -12.00 22.71 5.31
N MET A 226 -13.26 22.43 5.07
CA MET A 226 -14.30 23.41 4.73
C MET A 226 -15.50 23.24 5.65
N GLU A 227 -16.14 24.38 5.99
CA GLU A 227 -17.42 24.37 6.66
C GLU A 227 -18.55 24.10 5.64
N LYS A 228 -19.74 23.80 6.14
CA LYS A 228 -20.88 23.43 5.28
C LYS A 228 -21.20 24.47 4.21
N GLU A 229 -21.20 25.75 4.60
CA GLU A 229 -21.54 26.85 3.72
C GLU A 229 -20.58 26.95 2.52
N GLU A 230 -19.28 26.74 2.75
CA GLU A 230 -18.29 26.76 1.68
C GLU A 230 -18.43 25.55 0.76
N ILE A 231 -18.75 24.37 1.32
CA ILE A 231 -18.99 23.16 0.54
C ILE A 231 -20.25 23.34 -0.34
N ASP A 232 -21.31 23.92 0.18
CA ASP A 232 -22.52 24.20 -0.56
C ASP A 232 -22.23 25.15 -1.73
N ILE A 233 -21.48 26.22 -1.49
CA ILE A 233 -21.03 27.15 -2.55
C ILE A 233 -20.22 26.42 -3.62
N LEU A 234 -19.25 25.59 -3.22
CA LEU A 234 -18.41 24.82 -4.15
C LEU A 234 -19.24 23.84 -4.99
N CYS A 235 -20.15 23.11 -4.36
CA CYS A 235 -21.02 22.14 -5.04
C CYS A 235 -22.05 22.81 -5.95
N ASP A 236 -22.50 24.02 -5.63
CA ASP A 236 -23.44 24.77 -6.46
C ASP A 236 -22.77 25.40 -7.67
N LYS A 237 -21.59 26.02 -7.48
CA LYS A 237 -20.91 26.78 -8.53
C LYS A 237 -19.98 25.91 -9.39
N ALA A 238 -19.26 24.96 -8.77
CA ALA A 238 -18.22 24.17 -9.45
C ALA A 238 -18.16 22.69 -8.98
N PRO A 239 -19.29 21.93 -9.02
CA PRO A 239 -19.33 20.54 -8.54
C PRO A 239 -18.36 19.59 -9.26
N TYR A 240 -17.92 19.96 -10.45
CA TYR A 240 -16.95 19.23 -11.27
C TYR A 240 -15.50 19.32 -10.74
N LEU A 241 -15.21 20.27 -9.85
CA LEU A 241 -13.90 20.40 -9.22
C LEU A 241 -13.69 19.40 -8.08
N VAL A 242 -14.75 18.97 -7.40
CA VAL A 242 -14.64 18.11 -6.23
C VAL A 242 -14.25 16.70 -6.64
N ALA A 243 -13.05 16.29 -6.26
CA ALA A 243 -12.57 14.93 -6.41
C ALA A 243 -13.11 14.02 -5.30
N MET A 244 -13.11 14.52 -4.05
CA MET A 244 -13.55 13.80 -2.87
C MET A 244 -13.97 14.75 -1.74
N SER A 245 -14.93 14.30 -0.91
CA SER A 245 -15.31 14.95 0.35
C SER A 245 -15.51 13.90 1.44
N VAL A 246 -14.86 14.09 2.61
CA VAL A 246 -14.87 13.15 3.74
C VAL A 246 -15.20 13.91 5.03
N LYS A 247 -16.05 13.36 5.88
CA LYS A 247 -16.39 13.94 7.19
C LYS A 247 -15.14 14.01 8.09
N ASN A 248 -15.00 15.11 8.83
CA ASN A 248 -13.87 15.41 9.70
C ASN A 248 -14.19 15.03 11.14
N PHE A 249 -14.25 13.72 11.47
CA PHE A 249 -14.37 13.27 12.87
C PHE A 249 -13.53 12.03 13.11
N ALA A 250 -12.75 12.07 14.18
CA ALA A 250 -12.07 10.91 14.73
C ALA A 250 -12.52 10.73 16.20
N GLU A 251 -12.75 9.50 16.59
CA GLU A 251 -13.17 9.11 17.93
C GLU A 251 -12.42 7.82 18.27
N ILE A 252 -11.85 7.76 19.49
CA ILE A 252 -11.19 6.56 19.98
C ILE A 252 -12.25 5.61 20.53
N VAL A 253 -12.24 4.36 20.07
CA VAL A 253 -13.14 3.31 20.54
C VAL A 253 -12.36 2.18 21.14
N TYR A 254 -12.47 1.98 22.43
CA TYR A 254 -11.93 0.84 23.19
C TYR A 254 -12.86 0.51 24.35
N ASP A 255 -12.78 -0.73 24.87
CA ASP A 255 -13.53 -1.14 26.06
C ASP A 255 -12.55 -1.28 27.23
N ILE A 256 -12.85 -0.56 28.33
CA ILE A 256 -12.25 -0.78 29.68
C ILE A 256 -13.22 -1.69 30.41
N THR A 257 -12.71 -2.74 31.03
CA THR A 257 -13.59 -3.70 31.70
C THR A 257 -13.49 -3.61 33.22
N ASP A 258 -12.28 -3.47 33.77
CA ASP A 258 -12.03 -3.34 35.19
C ASP A 258 -10.75 -2.55 35.45
N SER A 259 -10.70 -1.72 36.50
CA SER A 259 -9.51 -1.03 37.02
C SER A 259 -9.25 -1.50 38.42
N GLU A 260 -7.98 -1.77 38.76
CA GLU A 260 -7.53 -2.18 40.07
C GLU A 260 -6.33 -1.33 40.52
N GLU A 261 -6.30 -0.94 41.78
CA GLU A 261 -5.09 -0.31 42.37
C GLU A 261 -3.94 -1.33 42.47
N TYR A 262 -2.69 -0.84 42.49
CA TYR A 262 -1.53 -1.70 42.68
C TYR A 262 -1.50 -2.26 44.11
N GLU A 263 -1.55 -3.58 44.23
CA GLU A 263 -1.32 -4.28 45.48
C GLU A 263 0.18 -4.53 45.77
N GLU A 264 1.01 -4.57 44.68
CA GLU A 264 2.46 -4.78 44.75
C GLU A 264 3.22 -3.72 43.98
N GLN A 265 4.40 -3.28 44.47
CA GLN A 265 5.27 -2.39 43.71
C GLN A 265 5.89 -3.11 42.51
N VAL A 266 5.46 -2.75 41.32
CA VAL A 266 6.12 -3.17 40.06
C VAL A 266 7.40 -2.34 39.94
N LEU A 267 8.55 -3.02 39.81
CA LEU A 267 9.85 -2.39 39.66
C LEU A 267 10.41 -2.69 38.27
N ILE A 268 10.86 -1.66 37.61
CA ILE A 268 11.61 -1.76 36.32
C ILE A 268 12.99 -1.12 36.54
N LYS A 269 14.02 -1.65 35.88
CA LYS A 269 15.33 -1.01 35.85
C LYS A 269 15.24 0.43 35.34
N LYS A 270 16.18 1.29 35.69
CA LYS A 270 16.32 2.58 35.02
C LYS A 270 16.76 2.37 33.57
N PRO A 271 16.26 3.20 32.64
CA PRO A 271 16.68 3.12 31.24
C PRO A 271 18.16 3.53 31.12
N GLU A 272 18.85 2.87 30.19
CA GLU A 272 20.23 3.18 29.80
C GLU A 272 20.26 3.64 28.37
N ASN A 273 20.66 2.73 27.44
CA ASN A 273 20.79 3.02 26.00
C ASN A 273 19.79 2.25 25.13
N GLU A 274 18.67 1.83 25.71
CA GLU A 274 17.65 1.09 24.98
C GLU A 274 17.10 1.91 23.78
N PRO A 275 16.71 1.25 22.70
CA PRO A 275 16.16 1.91 21.52
C PRO A 275 14.90 2.73 21.82
N VAL A 276 14.74 3.85 21.12
CA VAL A 276 13.60 4.75 21.30
C VAL A 276 12.52 4.45 20.26
N VAL A 277 11.29 4.30 20.72
CA VAL A 277 10.07 4.18 19.91
C VAL A 277 9.27 5.48 20.04
N GLY A 278 8.74 5.99 18.92
CA GLY A 278 7.81 7.12 18.92
C GLY A 278 6.37 6.66 19.18
N VAL A 279 5.68 7.35 20.05
CA VAL A 279 4.24 7.14 20.30
C VAL A 279 3.50 8.44 20.05
N ILE A 280 2.47 8.38 19.21
CA ILE A 280 1.56 9.50 18.97
C ILE A 280 0.17 9.05 19.40
N ASP A 281 -0.32 9.63 20.51
CA ASP A 281 -1.55 9.17 21.17
C ASP A 281 -2.23 10.29 21.99
N THR A 282 -3.13 9.95 22.91
CA THR A 282 -3.63 10.85 23.96
C THR A 282 -2.50 11.18 24.95
N GLN A 283 -2.79 11.85 26.03
CA GLN A 283 -1.78 12.28 26.98
C GLN A 283 -1.14 11.11 27.74
N PHE A 284 0.03 11.34 28.35
CA PHE A 284 0.75 10.35 29.15
C PHE A 284 0.92 10.82 30.59
N ASP A 285 0.65 9.95 31.56
CA ASP A 285 0.83 10.21 32.95
C ASP A 285 2.23 9.75 33.46
N LYS A 286 3.08 10.69 33.83
CA LYS A 286 4.45 10.40 34.30
C LYS A 286 4.55 9.73 35.68
N ARG A 287 3.44 9.64 36.41
CA ARG A 287 3.44 9.06 37.79
C ARG A 287 3.47 7.53 37.79
N VAL A 288 3.41 6.87 36.62
CA VAL A 288 3.49 5.42 36.48
C VAL A 288 4.88 4.89 36.83
N TYR A 289 5.00 3.60 37.19
CA TYR A 289 6.26 2.97 37.61
C TYR A 289 7.38 3.03 36.55
N PHE A 290 7.03 3.13 35.27
CA PHE A 290 7.96 3.22 34.14
C PHE A 290 8.13 4.66 33.63
N GLY A 291 7.73 5.67 34.37
CA GLY A 291 7.78 7.09 33.96
C GLY A 291 9.17 7.55 33.50
N ASP A 292 10.25 7.01 34.09
CA ASP A 292 11.64 7.31 33.69
C ASP A 292 11.98 6.82 32.27
N TRP A 293 11.23 5.88 31.71
CA TRP A 293 11.40 5.35 30.37
C TRP A 293 10.77 6.22 29.27
N VAL A 294 10.02 7.25 29.67
CA VAL A 294 9.18 8.02 28.74
C VAL A 294 9.56 9.49 28.74
N ASP A 295 10.02 9.95 27.59
CA ASP A 295 10.13 11.38 27.28
C ASP A 295 8.79 11.86 26.71
N TYR A 296 8.02 12.59 27.54
CA TYR A 296 6.67 13.01 27.21
C TYR A 296 6.61 14.48 26.82
N GLN A 297 5.95 14.74 25.69
CA GLN A 297 5.66 16.08 25.18
C GLN A 297 4.15 16.26 24.96
N LYS A 298 3.56 17.27 25.64
CA LYS A 298 2.20 17.72 25.39
C LYS A 298 2.17 18.54 24.08
N CYS A 299 1.39 18.10 23.08
CA CYS A 299 1.28 18.71 21.75
C CYS A 299 -0.10 19.32 21.46
N ILE A 300 -0.90 19.57 22.49
CA ILE A 300 -2.18 20.28 22.39
C ILE A 300 -2.05 21.67 23.03
N SER A 301 -2.99 22.59 22.69
CA SER A 301 -3.00 23.94 23.26
C SER A 301 -3.11 23.91 24.79
N ASP A 302 -2.41 24.82 25.43
CA ASP A 302 -2.47 24.98 26.89
C ASP A 302 -3.84 25.42 27.40
N ASP A 303 -4.65 26.02 26.54
CA ASP A 303 -6.03 26.42 26.85
C ASP A 303 -7.00 25.24 26.98
N ILE A 304 -6.58 24.03 26.55
CA ILE A 304 -7.38 22.81 26.70
C ILE A 304 -7.17 22.25 28.08
N GLU A 305 -8.24 22.28 28.89
CA GLU A 305 -8.28 21.63 30.19
C GLU A 305 -8.21 20.11 30.03
N LEU A 306 -7.28 19.47 30.75
CA LEU A 306 -7.08 18.02 30.72
C LEU A 306 -7.75 17.36 31.92
N HIS A 307 -8.44 16.26 31.65
CA HIS A 307 -9.07 15.41 32.64
C HIS A 307 -8.33 14.08 32.79
N THR A 308 -8.57 13.33 33.85
CA THR A 308 -7.92 12.05 34.14
C THR A 308 -8.06 11.05 32.98
N GLU A 309 -9.21 11.04 32.34
CA GLU A 309 -9.53 10.18 31.19
C GLU A 309 -8.62 10.41 29.97
N ASP A 310 -8.09 11.63 29.81
CA ASP A 310 -7.22 12.00 28.69
C ASP A 310 -5.85 11.32 28.76
N PHE A 311 -5.47 10.84 29.94
CA PHE A 311 -4.17 10.18 30.17
C PHE A 311 -4.25 8.65 30.08
N PHE A 312 -5.45 8.07 30.07
CA PHE A 312 -5.61 6.61 30.15
C PHE A 312 -5.04 5.91 28.91
N HIS A 313 -5.54 6.24 27.72
CA HIS A 313 -5.24 5.48 26.49
C HIS A 313 -3.74 5.57 26.12
N GLY A 314 -3.16 6.77 26.13
CA GLY A 314 -1.75 6.96 25.82
C GLY A 314 -0.82 6.27 26.82
N THR A 315 -1.16 6.31 28.12
CA THR A 315 -0.43 5.60 29.18
C THR A 315 -0.50 4.09 28.99
N ALA A 316 -1.69 3.56 28.73
CA ALA A 316 -1.93 2.13 28.50
C ALA A 316 -1.18 1.59 27.28
N VAL A 317 -1.23 2.29 26.14
CA VAL A 317 -0.48 1.94 24.92
C VAL A 317 1.03 1.96 25.18
N THR A 318 1.52 3.00 25.87
CA THR A 318 2.94 3.16 26.18
C THR A 318 3.42 2.08 27.16
N SER A 319 2.60 1.65 28.12
CA SER A 319 2.96 0.57 29.06
C SER A 319 3.29 -0.74 28.34
N ILE A 320 2.55 -1.07 27.27
CA ILE A 320 2.82 -2.27 26.46
C ILE A 320 4.16 -2.14 25.73
N ILE A 321 4.48 -0.96 25.19
CA ILE A 321 5.76 -0.76 24.46
C ILE A 321 6.94 -0.85 25.42
N VAL A 322 6.85 -0.21 26.59
CA VAL A 322 7.94 -0.19 27.57
C VAL A 322 8.12 -1.56 28.20
N ASP A 323 7.05 -2.13 28.78
CA ASP A 323 7.15 -3.33 29.63
C ASP A 323 5.90 -4.24 29.55
N GLY A 324 5.34 -4.41 28.38
CA GLY A 324 4.13 -5.21 28.18
C GLY A 324 4.16 -6.63 28.77
N PRO A 325 5.26 -7.38 28.66
CA PRO A 325 5.37 -8.72 29.23
C PRO A 325 5.21 -8.79 30.75
N ALA A 326 5.54 -7.73 31.50
CA ALA A 326 5.42 -7.71 32.98
C ALA A 326 3.99 -8.00 33.45
N PHE A 327 2.99 -7.45 32.74
CA PHE A 327 1.58 -7.70 33.04
C PHE A 327 0.95 -8.82 32.22
N ASN A 328 1.60 -9.24 31.13
CA ASN A 328 1.07 -10.22 30.19
C ASN A 328 2.06 -11.36 29.93
N PRO A 329 2.35 -12.23 30.92
CA PRO A 329 3.35 -13.30 30.77
C PRO A 329 3.06 -14.27 29.62
N LYS A 330 1.78 -14.46 29.25
CA LYS A 330 1.37 -15.27 28.09
C LYS A 330 1.77 -14.67 26.72
N LEU A 331 2.17 -13.40 26.72
CA LEU A 331 2.60 -12.64 25.53
C LEU A 331 4.08 -12.25 25.62
N GLN A 332 4.87 -12.97 26.43
CA GLN A 332 6.32 -12.79 26.48
C GLN A 332 6.90 -12.85 25.06
N ASP A 333 7.56 -11.77 24.63
CA ASP A 333 8.05 -11.60 23.26
C ASP A 333 9.58 -11.63 23.14
N ASP A 334 10.29 -11.58 24.27
CA ASP A 334 11.76 -11.58 24.37
C ASP A 334 12.43 -10.41 23.62
N CYS A 335 11.71 -9.32 23.38
CA CYS A 335 12.25 -8.12 22.75
C CYS A 335 12.99 -7.18 23.71
N GLY A 336 12.95 -7.45 25.04
CA GLY A 336 13.44 -6.53 26.06
C GLY A 336 12.52 -5.31 26.26
N ASN A 337 13.06 -4.24 26.83
CA ASN A 337 12.36 -2.99 27.09
C ASN A 337 12.76 -1.93 26.05
N PHE A 338 11.87 -0.97 25.80
CA PHE A 338 12.13 0.15 24.88
C PHE A 338 11.86 1.48 25.57
N ARG A 339 12.70 2.46 25.33
CA ARG A 339 12.42 3.85 25.67
C ARG A 339 11.34 4.38 24.72
N VAL A 340 10.54 5.31 25.22
CA VAL A 340 9.47 5.93 24.44
C VAL A 340 9.62 7.43 24.41
N ARG A 341 9.48 8.05 23.23
CA ARG A 341 9.19 9.47 23.11
C ARG A 341 7.72 9.60 22.78
N HIS A 342 6.93 10.07 23.74
CA HIS A 342 5.48 10.12 23.67
C HIS A 342 4.99 11.54 23.38
N PHE A 343 4.18 11.68 22.33
CA PHE A 343 3.58 12.94 21.91
C PHE A 343 2.07 12.88 22.15
N GLY A 344 1.59 13.66 23.11
CA GLY A 344 0.17 13.77 23.45
C GLY A 344 -0.54 14.75 22.53
N VAL A 345 -1.10 14.27 21.43
CA VAL A 345 -1.75 15.09 20.37
C VAL A 345 -3.27 15.12 20.48
N ALA A 346 -3.88 14.33 21.36
CA ALA A 346 -5.31 14.14 21.49
C ALA A 346 -5.78 14.12 22.95
N THR A 347 -7.09 14.30 23.17
CA THR A 347 -7.81 14.02 24.41
C THR A 347 -8.66 12.77 24.26
N ALA A 348 -9.22 12.23 25.32
CA ALA A 348 -10.08 11.03 25.32
C ALA A 348 -11.39 11.23 24.54
N GLY A 349 -11.82 12.49 24.38
CA GLY A 349 -13.03 12.86 23.68
C GLY A 349 -12.84 12.91 22.16
N ARG A 350 -13.31 13.99 21.56
CA ARG A 350 -13.19 14.24 20.13
C ARG A 350 -11.89 14.96 19.82
N PHE A 351 -11.22 14.54 18.77
CA PHE A 351 -10.05 15.24 18.24
C PHE A 351 -10.24 15.59 16.76
N SER A 352 -9.57 16.64 16.31
CA SER A 352 -9.61 17.04 14.90
C SER A 352 -8.53 16.30 14.13
N SER A 353 -8.93 15.45 13.19
CA SER A 353 -8.00 14.80 12.25
C SER A 353 -7.06 15.81 11.58
N PHE A 354 -7.57 16.99 11.24
CA PHE A 354 -6.81 18.06 10.63
C PHE A 354 -5.64 18.55 11.49
N ALA A 355 -5.90 18.80 12.79
CA ALA A 355 -4.86 19.28 13.71
C ALA A 355 -3.76 18.22 13.90
N ILE A 356 -4.18 16.95 14.06
CA ILE A 356 -3.27 15.82 14.24
C ILE A 356 -2.39 15.61 13.01
N LEU A 357 -2.94 15.65 11.80
CA LEU A 357 -2.18 15.49 10.55
C LEU A 357 -0.98 16.44 10.46
N LYS A 358 -1.24 17.71 10.75
CA LYS A 358 -0.20 18.74 10.71
C LYS A 358 0.88 18.49 11.76
N GLN A 359 0.45 18.11 12.97
CA GLN A 359 1.37 17.80 14.07
C GLN A 359 2.21 16.56 13.79
N ILE A 360 1.63 15.46 13.26
CA ILE A 360 2.38 14.22 12.95
C ILE A 360 3.57 14.51 12.04
N ARG A 361 3.39 15.30 10.97
CA ARG A 361 4.50 15.66 10.08
C ARG A 361 5.59 16.43 10.79
N GLU A 362 5.24 17.40 11.61
CA GLU A 362 6.19 18.21 12.36
C GLU A 362 6.94 17.36 13.39
N ILE A 363 6.22 16.54 14.15
CA ILE A 363 6.79 15.61 15.14
C ILE A 363 7.83 14.69 14.48
N VAL A 364 7.48 14.02 13.38
CA VAL A 364 8.41 13.10 12.72
C VAL A 364 9.59 13.84 12.09
N ARG A 365 9.37 15.00 11.53
CA ARG A 365 10.43 15.84 10.94
C ARG A 365 11.47 16.26 11.97
N GLU A 366 11.05 16.55 13.19
CA GLU A 366 11.92 17.01 14.29
C GLU A 366 12.58 15.83 15.03
N ASN A 367 12.07 14.62 14.87
CA ASN A 367 12.54 13.42 15.57
C ASN A 367 13.02 12.33 14.58
N ARG A 368 14.00 12.67 13.71
CA ARG A 368 14.54 11.81 12.64
C ARG A 368 15.30 10.59 13.13
N ASP A 369 15.75 10.61 14.35
CA ASP A 369 16.40 9.51 15.07
C ASP A 369 15.42 8.35 15.31
N ILE A 370 14.13 8.63 15.47
CA ILE A 370 13.10 7.62 15.66
C ILE A 370 12.70 7.01 14.34
N LYS A 371 12.89 5.69 14.20
CA LYS A 371 12.55 4.94 12.98
C LYS A 371 11.22 4.21 13.04
N VAL A 372 10.74 3.89 14.24
CA VAL A 372 9.51 3.12 14.46
C VAL A 372 8.54 3.94 15.29
N TRP A 373 7.33 4.09 14.76
CA TRP A 373 6.26 4.89 15.37
C TRP A 373 5.01 4.04 15.60
N ASN A 374 4.43 4.15 16.78
CA ASN A 374 3.11 3.58 17.10
C ASN A 374 2.04 4.66 16.98
N LEU A 375 0.96 4.34 16.28
CA LEU A 375 -0.21 5.21 16.15
C LEU A 375 -1.47 4.38 16.41
N SER A 376 -2.04 4.52 17.62
CA SER A 376 -3.24 3.78 18.02
C SER A 376 -4.52 4.63 17.98
N LEU A 377 -4.47 5.79 17.35
CA LEU A 377 -5.62 6.66 17.10
C LEU A 377 -6.32 6.26 15.79
N GLY A 378 -7.64 6.22 15.81
CA GLY A 378 -8.41 5.82 14.64
C GLY A 378 -9.81 6.44 14.56
N SER A 379 -10.33 6.55 13.34
CA SER A 379 -11.66 7.12 13.07
C SER A 379 -12.77 6.08 13.29
N ALA A 380 -13.86 6.52 13.90
CA ALA A 380 -15.08 5.73 13.99
C ALA A 380 -15.79 5.58 12.62
N MET A 381 -15.49 6.44 11.64
CA MET A 381 -16.06 6.39 10.29
C MET A 381 -15.40 5.33 9.43
N GLU A 382 -16.14 4.78 8.45
CA GLU A 382 -15.58 3.89 7.43
C GLU A 382 -14.77 4.66 6.39
N ILE A 383 -13.74 4.00 5.85
CA ILE A 383 -12.98 4.53 4.70
C ILE A 383 -13.84 4.55 3.42
N ASP A 384 -13.48 5.43 2.50
CA ASP A 384 -14.09 5.48 1.16
C ASP A 384 -13.62 4.31 0.28
N ALA A 385 -14.48 3.88 -0.65
CA ALA A 385 -14.17 2.78 -1.55
C ALA A 385 -13.19 3.17 -2.68
N ASN A 386 -13.09 4.45 -3.01
CA ASN A 386 -12.31 4.97 -4.14
C ASN A 386 -11.11 5.82 -3.73
N PHE A 387 -11.00 6.22 -2.47
CA PHE A 387 -9.99 7.17 -2.02
C PHE A 387 -9.38 6.76 -0.69
N ILE A 388 -8.10 7.01 -0.55
CA ILE A 388 -7.38 6.91 0.72
C ILE A 388 -7.73 8.13 1.58
N SER A 389 -7.88 7.92 2.89
CA SER A 389 -8.12 9.01 3.83
C SER A 389 -6.96 10.02 3.82
N PRO A 390 -7.21 11.30 4.14
CA PRO A 390 -6.14 12.29 4.26
C PRO A 390 -5.06 11.87 5.26
N GLU A 391 -5.48 11.29 6.37
CA GLU A 391 -4.62 10.80 7.45
C GLU A 391 -3.67 9.70 6.95
N ALA A 392 -4.21 8.71 6.27
CA ALA A 392 -3.42 7.62 5.72
C ALA A 392 -2.47 8.10 4.62
N ALA A 393 -2.93 9.01 3.75
CA ALA A 393 -2.11 9.57 2.69
C ALA A 393 -0.92 10.38 3.24
N GLU A 394 -1.12 11.11 4.33
CA GLU A 394 -0.05 11.84 5.00
C GLU A 394 0.95 10.88 5.65
N LEU A 395 0.49 9.82 6.32
CA LEU A 395 1.38 8.78 6.86
C LEU A 395 2.20 8.12 5.74
N ASP A 396 1.59 7.80 4.61
CA ASP A 396 2.28 7.18 3.48
C ASP A 396 3.37 8.08 2.92
N LYS A 397 3.09 9.38 2.82
CA LYS A 397 4.04 10.40 2.37
C LYS A 397 5.20 10.59 3.35
N ILE A 398 4.90 10.70 4.65
CA ILE A 398 5.91 10.81 5.73
C ILE A 398 6.85 9.59 5.68
N GLN A 399 6.30 8.39 5.58
CA GLN A 399 7.10 7.16 5.53
C GLN A 399 7.99 7.11 4.29
N TYR A 400 7.49 7.55 3.14
CA TYR A 400 8.30 7.63 1.92
C TYR A 400 9.45 8.65 2.05
N GLU A 401 9.17 9.85 2.60
CA GLU A 401 10.12 10.97 2.66
C GLU A 401 11.17 10.81 3.78
N TYR A 402 10.78 10.24 4.93
CA TYR A 402 11.62 10.29 6.16
C TYR A 402 12.24 8.97 6.57
N ASP A 403 12.03 7.91 5.80
CA ASP A 403 12.59 6.59 6.08
C ASP A 403 12.21 6.04 7.47
N VAL A 404 10.95 6.17 7.81
CA VAL A 404 10.34 5.66 9.04
C VAL A 404 9.25 4.65 8.72
N ILE A 405 8.78 3.92 9.73
CA ILE A 405 7.61 3.05 9.63
C ILE A 405 6.63 3.33 10.77
N PHE A 406 5.34 3.42 10.42
CA PHE A 406 4.25 3.45 11.37
C PHE A 406 3.63 2.06 11.54
N VAL A 407 3.42 1.68 12.79
CA VAL A 407 2.54 0.56 13.17
C VAL A 407 1.22 1.16 13.63
N VAL A 408 0.15 0.83 12.93
CA VAL A 408 -1.16 1.49 13.07
C VAL A 408 -2.21 0.48 13.51
N ALA A 409 -3.04 0.85 14.47
CA ALA A 409 -4.17 0.03 14.91
C ALA A 409 -5.27 -0.07 13.84
N GLY A 410 -5.85 -1.25 13.68
CA GLY A 410 -6.82 -1.59 12.62
C GLY A 410 -8.24 -1.03 12.79
N THR A 411 -8.49 -0.23 13.83
CA THR A 411 -9.76 0.39 14.24
C THR A 411 -10.83 -0.59 14.77
N ASN A 412 -11.60 -0.12 15.73
CA ASN A 412 -12.66 -0.88 16.40
C ASN A 412 -14.03 -0.41 15.96
N LYS A 413 -15.03 -1.29 16.00
CA LYS A 413 -16.43 -0.94 15.86
C LYS A 413 -17.10 -0.80 17.24
N LYS A 414 -18.01 0.15 17.37
CA LYS A 414 -18.86 0.27 18.55
C LYS A 414 -19.82 -0.91 18.64
N LYS A 415 -20.18 -1.32 19.85
CA LYS A 415 -21.24 -2.30 20.09
C LYS A 415 -22.52 -1.85 19.35
N ASN A 416 -23.18 -2.78 18.66
CA ASN A 416 -24.38 -2.54 17.86
C ASN A 416 -24.22 -1.59 16.66
N SER A 417 -23.00 -1.33 16.20
CA SER A 417 -22.74 -0.58 14.97
C SER A 417 -22.76 -1.52 13.75
N ASN A 418 -23.36 -1.04 12.66
CA ASN A 418 -23.30 -1.71 11.35
C ASN A 418 -22.00 -1.44 10.58
N ILE A 419 -21.08 -0.67 11.16
CA ILE A 419 -19.79 -0.32 10.57
C ILE A 419 -18.88 -1.56 10.57
N ASN A 420 -18.39 -1.95 9.40
CA ASN A 420 -17.54 -3.13 9.23
C ASN A 420 -16.20 -2.84 8.55
N LYS A 421 -16.12 -1.80 7.70
CA LYS A 421 -14.88 -1.42 7.06
C LYS A 421 -13.97 -0.67 8.02
N ILE A 422 -12.66 -0.85 7.85
CA ILE A 422 -11.67 -0.10 8.64
C ILE A 422 -11.88 1.40 8.53
N GLY A 423 -11.38 2.14 9.51
CA GLY A 423 -11.40 3.60 9.56
C GLY A 423 -10.01 4.19 9.33
N ALA A 424 -9.96 5.51 9.06
CA ALA A 424 -8.70 6.23 8.97
C ALA A 424 -7.95 6.20 10.32
N PRO A 425 -6.60 6.11 10.34
CA PRO A 425 -5.69 6.00 9.20
C PRO A 425 -5.29 4.56 8.84
N ALA A 426 -6.09 3.55 9.24
CA ALA A 426 -5.77 2.15 8.97
C ALA A 426 -5.83 1.76 7.48
N ASP A 427 -6.19 2.68 6.60
CA ASP A 427 -6.10 2.55 5.14
C ASP A 427 -4.74 3.01 4.57
N SER A 428 -3.76 3.38 5.40
CA SER A 428 -2.39 3.67 4.96
C SER A 428 -1.73 2.42 4.38
N LEU A 429 -1.20 2.51 3.16
CA LEU A 429 -0.56 1.39 2.48
C LEU A 429 0.87 1.16 2.96
N ASN A 430 1.63 2.23 3.23
CA ASN A 430 3.00 2.11 3.70
C ASN A 430 3.08 1.64 5.17
N SER A 431 2.10 1.99 6.00
CA SER A 431 2.05 1.56 7.39
C SER A 431 1.85 0.04 7.53
N LEU A 432 2.31 -0.51 8.66
CA LEU A 432 1.97 -1.86 9.08
C LEU A 432 0.70 -1.80 9.95
N VAL A 433 -0.43 -2.20 9.38
CA VAL A 433 -1.74 -2.13 10.05
C VAL A 433 -2.02 -3.44 10.78
N VAL A 434 -2.35 -3.33 12.06
CA VAL A 434 -2.50 -4.47 12.99
C VAL A 434 -3.93 -4.58 13.49
N ASN A 435 -4.60 -5.69 13.21
CA ASN A 435 -5.89 -6.05 13.81
C ASN A 435 -5.72 -6.92 15.05
N ALA A 436 -6.82 -7.15 15.76
CA ALA A 436 -6.83 -7.91 16.99
C ALA A 436 -7.42 -9.33 16.82
N VAL A 437 -6.84 -10.26 17.58
CA VAL A 437 -7.37 -11.62 17.80
C VAL A 437 -7.45 -11.90 19.29
N ASP A 438 -8.30 -12.89 19.65
CA ASP A 438 -8.31 -13.51 20.98
C ASP A 438 -7.13 -14.49 21.17
N PHE A 439 -6.95 -15.06 22.36
CA PHE A 439 -5.84 -16.00 22.60
C PHE A 439 -5.97 -17.33 21.90
N SER A 440 -7.15 -17.65 21.32
CA SER A 440 -7.35 -18.79 20.42
C SER A 440 -6.96 -18.50 18.95
N GLY A 441 -6.63 -17.24 18.64
CA GLY A 441 -6.30 -16.77 17.29
C GLY A 441 -7.53 -16.48 16.42
N LYS A 442 -8.73 -16.41 16.99
CA LYS A 442 -9.93 -15.97 16.29
C LYS A 442 -9.97 -14.44 16.23
N SER A 443 -10.45 -13.88 15.11
CA SER A 443 -10.63 -12.42 14.98
C SER A 443 -11.52 -11.89 16.10
N ALA A 444 -11.07 -10.85 16.79
CA ALA A 444 -11.83 -10.23 17.86
C ALA A 444 -13.14 -9.62 17.33
N SER A 445 -14.19 -9.71 18.13
CA SER A 445 -15.57 -9.35 17.73
C SER A 445 -15.74 -7.91 17.30
N TYR A 446 -14.89 -7.04 17.80
CA TYR A 446 -14.91 -5.59 17.53
C TYR A 446 -14.05 -5.18 16.33
N THR A 447 -13.26 -6.09 15.73
CA THR A 447 -12.37 -5.72 14.61
C THR A 447 -13.14 -5.35 13.35
N ARG A 448 -12.56 -4.44 12.60
CA ARG A 448 -13.06 -3.98 11.30
C ARG A 448 -12.17 -4.56 10.19
N LYS A 449 -12.63 -4.57 8.95
CA LYS A 449 -11.98 -5.28 7.85
C LYS A 449 -11.83 -4.45 6.59
N GLY A 450 -10.86 -4.82 5.74
CA GLY A 450 -10.72 -4.30 4.39
C GLY A 450 -11.77 -4.80 3.40
N PRO A 451 -11.52 -4.73 2.10
CA PRO A 451 -10.30 -4.18 1.48
C PRO A 451 -10.26 -2.65 1.45
N VAL A 452 -9.06 -2.12 1.21
CA VAL A 452 -8.84 -0.71 0.88
C VAL A 452 -8.86 -0.56 -0.64
N LEU A 453 -9.49 0.50 -1.17
CA LEU A 453 -9.62 0.76 -2.61
C LEU A 453 -10.10 -0.46 -3.41
N SER A 454 -10.96 -1.28 -2.80
CA SER A 454 -11.55 -2.51 -3.37
C SER A 454 -10.61 -3.70 -3.58
N PHE A 455 -9.30 -3.57 -3.41
CA PHE A 455 -8.36 -4.67 -3.71
C PHE A 455 -7.08 -4.72 -2.88
N PHE A 456 -6.68 -3.66 -2.18
CA PHE A 456 -5.54 -3.72 -1.25
C PHE A 456 -5.93 -4.42 0.04
N TYR A 457 -5.06 -5.30 0.51
CA TYR A 457 -5.30 -5.99 1.77
C TYR A 457 -4.89 -5.10 2.96
N LYS A 458 -5.84 -4.82 3.82
CA LYS A 458 -5.68 -4.24 5.14
C LYS A 458 -6.72 -4.86 6.06
N PRO A 459 -6.37 -5.17 7.31
CA PRO A 459 -5.05 -5.00 7.95
C PRO A 459 -3.97 -5.82 7.25
N ASP A 460 -2.69 -5.53 7.56
CA ASP A 460 -1.58 -6.37 7.08
C ASP A 460 -1.47 -7.65 7.91
N VAL A 461 -1.54 -7.53 9.23
CA VAL A 461 -1.37 -8.64 10.19
C VAL A 461 -2.32 -8.50 11.38
N CYS A 462 -2.35 -9.53 12.23
CA CYS A 462 -3.02 -9.50 13.52
C CYS A 462 -2.07 -9.79 14.67
N TYR A 463 -2.48 -9.33 15.86
CA TYR A 463 -1.89 -9.74 17.12
C TYR A 463 -2.94 -9.82 18.22
N TYR A 464 -2.56 -10.28 19.40
CA TYR A 464 -3.47 -10.48 20.53
C TYR A 464 -3.86 -9.11 21.12
N GLY A 465 -5.13 -8.74 20.98
CA GLY A 465 -5.73 -7.50 21.49
C GLY A 465 -6.85 -7.77 22.51
N GLY A 466 -7.07 -9.05 22.81
CA GLY A 466 -8.12 -9.51 23.72
C GLY A 466 -9.51 -9.51 23.12
N ASP A 467 -10.39 -10.40 23.59
CA ASP A 467 -11.83 -10.42 23.34
C ASP A 467 -12.53 -11.30 24.38
N GLY A 468 -13.79 -11.04 24.69
CA GLY A 468 -14.55 -11.82 25.65
C GLY A 468 -13.83 -11.99 27.01
N PRO A 469 -13.52 -13.22 27.46
CA PRO A 469 -12.79 -13.45 28.69
C PRO A 469 -11.28 -13.17 28.57
N ASP A 470 -10.74 -13.17 27.37
CA ASP A 470 -9.33 -12.91 27.12
C ASP A 470 -9.08 -11.40 27.12
N LYS A 471 -8.34 -10.89 28.09
CA LYS A 471 -8.06 -9.46 28.28
C LYS A 471 -6.57 -9.20 28.19
N ILE A 472 -6.22 -7.99 27.78
CA ILE A 472 -4.85 -7.46 27.89
C ILE A 472 -4.79 -6.61 29.15
N VAL A 473 -3.77 -6.83 29.96
CA VAL A 473 -3.51 -6.04 31.16
C VAL A 473 -2.56 -4.90 30.81
N VAL A 474 -2.92 -3.69 31.19
CA VAL A 474 -2.14 -2.47 30.93
C VAL A 474 -1.95 -1.68 32.21
N CYS A 475 -0.93 -0.82 32.23
CA CYS A 475 -0.79 0.17 33.28
C CYS A 475 -1.64 1.38 32.95
N GLU A 476 -2.41 1.84 33.92
CA GLU A 476 -3.12 3.11 33.89
C GLU A 476 -2.53 4.12 34.90
N PRO A 477 -2.96 5.39 34.88
CA PRO A 477 -2.38 6.40 35.76
C PRO A 477 -2.35 6.05 37.24
N LEU A 478 -3.30 5.30 37.76
CA LEU A 478 -3.43 4.98 39.17
C LEU A 478 -3.24 3.49 39.52
N GLY A 479 -3.04 2.62 38.50
CA GLY A 479 -2.96 1.20 38.75
C GLY A 479 -2.81 0.36 37.48
N LYS A 480 -3.57 -0.71 37.39
CA LYS A 480 -3.68 -1.57 36.22
C LYS A 480 -5.13 -1.72 35.78
N ALA A 481 -5.33 -1.87 34.49
CA ALA A 481 -6.65 -2.12 33.92
C ALA A 481 -6.62 -3.29 32.94
N THR A 482 -7.77 -3.92 32.74
CA THR A 482 -7.99 -4.92 31.71
C THR A 482 -8.74 -4.30 30.52
N VAL A 483 -8.18 -4.47 29.33
CA VAL A 483 -8.63 -3.80 28.13
C VAL A 483 -8.79 -4.76 26.95
N THR A 484 -9.56 -4.31 25.95
CA THR A 484 -9.64 -4.96 24.64
C THR A 484 -9.61 -3.92 23.54
N GLY A 485 -8.92 -4.19 22.44
CA GLY A 485 -8.86 -3.27 21.30
C GLY A 485 -7.68 -3.50 20.38
N THR A 486 -7.83 -3.08 19.13
CA THR A 486 -6.72 -3.07 18.16
C THR A 486 -5.60 -2.13 18.61
N SER A 487 -5.93 -1.08 19.40
CA SER A 487 -4.98 -0.15 20.03
C SER A 487 -4.00 -0.85 20.98
N PHE A 488 -4.41 -2.00 21.52
CA PHE A 488 -3.58 -2.79 22.44
C PHE A 488 -2.92 -4.00 21.77
N ALA A 489 -3.25 -4.27 20.49
CA ALA A 489 -2.56 -5.24 19.64
C ALA A 489 -1.35 -4.61 18.91
N ALA A 490 -1.51 -3.39 18.40
CA ALA A 490 -0.49 -2.69 17.61
C ALA A 490 0.83 -2.48 18.39
N PRO A 491 0.84 -2.07 19.66
CA PRO A 491 2.07 -1.86 20.45
C PRO A 491 2.98 -3.10 20.51
N TRP A 492 2.43 -4.29 20.58
CA TRP A 492 3.21 -5.54 20.57
C TRP A 492 3.95 -5.77 19.26
N VAL A 493 3.33 -5.43 18.14
CA VAL A 493 3.98 -5.50 16.83
C VAL A 493 4.99 -4.36 16.66
N THR A 494 4.74 -3.21 17.29
CA THR A 494 5.67 -2.09 17.35
C THR A 494 6.97 -2.49 18.05
N ARG A 495 6.91 -3.21 19.20
CA ARG A 495 8.09 -3.76 19.90
C ARG A 495 8.92 -4.64 18.98
N LYS A 496 8.28 -5.57 18.25
CA LYS A 496 8.97 -6.48 17.30
C LYS A 496 9.59 -5.71 16.14
N MET A 497 8.88 -4.73 15.59
CA MET A 497 9.40 -3.87 14.55
C MET A 497 10.61 -3.06 15.02
N ALA A 498 10.54 -2.50 16.23
CA ALA A 498 11.64 -1.78 16.86
C ALA A 498 12.87 -2.70 17.09
N TYR A 499 12.65 -3.92 17.53
CA TYR A 499 13.72 -4.90 17.69
C TYR A 499 14.41 -5.21 16.36
N LEU A 500 13.63 -5.50 15.31
CA LEU A 500 14.18 -5.82 13.99
C LEU A 500 14.97 -4.65 13.38
N ILE A 501 14.54 -3.41 13.60
CA ILE A 501 15.19 -2.23 13.00
C ILE A 501 16.36 -1.75 13.86
N HIS A 502 16.17 -1.59 15.17
CA HIS A 502 17.18 -0.98 16.04
C HIS A 502 18.18 -2.00 16.60
N VAL A 503 17.72 -3.19 17.03
CA VAL A 503 18.60 -4.21 17.60
C VAL A 503 19.26 -5.03 16.49
N MET A 504 18.49 -5.48 15.49
CA MET A 504 19.02 -6.30 14.38
C MET A 504 19.59 -5.47 13.22
N GLY A 505 19.46 -4.15 13.22
CA GLY A 505 19.98 -3.26 12.17
C GLY A 505 19.35 -3.47 10.79
N LEU A 506 18.13 -4.01 10.71
CA LEU A 506 17.48 -4.28 9.44
C LEU A 506 16.80 -3.02 8.89
N SER A 507 16.75 -2.91 7.57
CA SER A 507 15.96 -1.85 6.94
C SER A 507 14.47 -2.10 7.19
N ARG A 508 13.66 -1.04 7.18
CA ARG A 508 12.21 -1.14 7.37
C ARG A 508 11.52 -2.03 6.33
N GLU A 509 12.05 -2.08 5.10
CA GLU A 509 11.55 -2.94 4.03
C GLU A 509 11.72 -4.42 4.40
N VAL A 510 12.89 -4.80 4.91
CA VAL A 510 13.19 -6.16 5.35
C VAL A 510 12.41 -6.49 6.62
N ALA A 511 12.35 -5.58 7.59
CA ALA A 511 11.61 -5.78 8.84
C ALA A 511 10.12 -5.99 8.57
N LYS A 512 9.50 -5.16 7.71
CA LYS A 512 8.11 -5.34 7.29
C LYS A 512 7.89 -6.68 6.57
N ALA A 513 8.78 -7.05 5.67
CA ALA A 513 8.71 -8.33 4.96
C ALA A 513 8.83 -9.53 5.92
N LEU A 514 9.71 -9.47 6.93
CA LEU A 514 9.86 -10.52 7.95
C LEU A 514 8.61 -10.69 8.82
N ILE A 515 8.04 -9.59 9.31
CA ILE A 515 6.78 -9.63 10.08
C ILE A 515 5.68 -10.29 9.28
N ILE A 516 5.53 -9.88 8.01
CA ILE A 516 4.49 -10.42 7.14
C ILE A 516 4.76 -11.88 6.78
N ASP A 517 6.00 -12.25 6.43
CA ASP A 517 6.38 -13.62 6.08
C ASP A 517 6.14 -14.60 7.24
N SER A 518 6.47 -14.16 8.48
CA SER A 518 6.26 -14.97 9.68
C SER A 518 4.78 -15.13 10.03
N ALA A 519 3.97 -14.09 9.82
CA ALA A 519 2.52 -14.13 10.03
C ALA A 519 1.80 -14.98 8.96
N ALA A 520 2.21 -14.90 7.70
CA ALA A 520 1.59 -15.62 6.58
C ALA A 520 1.83 -17.13 6.65
N GLY A 521 2.91 -17.56 7.30
CA GLY A 521 3.27 -18.97 7.32
C GLY A 521 3.44 -19.52 5.90
N TRP A 522 2.74 -20.62 5.58
CA TRP A 522 2.72 -21.28 4.27
C TRP A 522 1.35 -21.19 3.59
N ASP A 523 0.50 -20.26 4.05
CA ASP A 523 -0.80 -20.04 3.45
C ASP A 523 -0.69 -19.38 2.09
N ARG A 524 -1.58 -19.77 1.17
CA ARG A 524 -1.69 -19.12 -0.12
C ARG A 524 -2.46 -17.80 -0.01
N GLN A 525 -2.23 -16.90 -0.97
CA GLN A 525 -2.92 -15.60 -1.03
C GLN A 525 -4.45 -15.69 -1.05
N ASP A 526 -5.00 -16.75 -1.64
CA ASP A 526 -6.45 -17.03 -1.71
C ASP A 526 -7.07 -17.31 -0.34
N THR A 527 -6.27 -17.63 0.68
CA THR A 527 -6.74 -17.85 2.06
C THR A 527 -6.68 -16.59 2.94
N ILE A 528 -6.09 -15.51 2.44
CA ILE A 528 -6.00 -14.25 3.19
C ILE A 528 -7.39 -13.65 3.40
N LYS A 529 -7.73 -13.44 4.65
CA LYS A 529 -9.01 -12.83 5.03
C LYS A 529 -8.81 -11.34 5.31
N TYR A 530 -9.72 -10.52 4.83
CA TYR A 530 -9.71 -9.07 5.08
C TYR A 530 -9.78 -8.69 6.58
N GLU A 531 -10.04 -9.63 7.46
CA GLU A 531 -10.05 -9.46 8.91
C GLU A 531 -8.68 -9.67 9.54
N LYS A 532 -7.89 -10.62 9.00
CA LYS A 532 -6.59 -11.05 9.57
C LYS A 532 -5.38 -10.66 8.71
N GLY A 533 -5.59 -10.11 7.53
CA GLY A 533 -4.49 -9.86 6.62
C GLY A 533 -3.71 -11.13 6.30
N TYR A 534 -2.40 -11.07 6.43
CA TYR A 534 -1.50 -12.23 6.22
C TYR A 534 -1.53 -13.25 7.36
N GLY A 535 -2.05 -12.91 8.52
CA GLY A 535 -2.14 -13.82 9.67
C GLY A 535 -1.69 -13.20 10.98
N ILE A 536 -1.39 -14.05 11.95
CA ILE A 536 -1.02 -13.66 13.31
C ILE A 536 0.50 -13.63 13.42
N VAL A 537 1.05 -12.50 13.87
CA VAL A 537 2.49 -12.36 14.14
C VAL A 537 2.87 -13.27 15.31
N PRO A 538 3.97 -14.04 15.22
CA PRO A 538 4.45 -14.88 16.30
C PRO A 538 4.67 -14.10 17.60
N LYS A 539 4.47 -14.77 18.76
CA LYS A 539 4.63 -14.14 20.06
C LYS A 539 6.08 -13.77 20.33
N ARG A 540 6.99 -14.73 20.19
CA ARG A 540 8.42 -14.53 20.48
C ARG A 540 9.15 -13.97 19.25
N ILE A 541 10.08 -13.08 19.50
CA ILE A 541 10.94 -12.52 18.42
C ILE A 541 11.82 -13.60 17.77
N GLU A 542 12.19 -14.61 18.54
CA GLU A 542 12.94 -15.76 18.05
C GLU A 542 12.20 -16.50 16.92
N ASP A 543 10.88 -16.66 17.02
CA ASP A 543 10.07 -17.32 15.96
C ASP A 543 10.07 -16.52 14.64
N ILE A 544 10.45 -15.24 14.70
CA ILE A 544 10.63 -14.38 13.52
C ILE A 544 12.07 -14.50 12.99
N LEU A 545 13.06 -14.60 13.87
CA LEU A 545 14.50 -14.55 13.54
C LEU A 545 15.12 -15.93 13.29
N TYR A 546 14.48 -17.00 13.71
CA TYR A 546 14.93 -18.37 13.45
C TYR A 546 13.92 -19.11 12.58
N SER A 547 14.40 -20.07 11.84
CA SER A 547 13.59 -21.04 11.10
C SER A 547 13.74 -22.44 11.66
N ARG A 548 12.86 -23.34 11.25
CA ARG A 548 12.95 -24.76 11.60
C ARG A 548 14.25 -25.36 11.06
N GLU A 549 14.65 -26.51 11.57
CA GLU A 549 15.85 -27.20 11.10
C GLU A 549 15.74 -27.66 9.64
N ASP A 550 14.54 -27.98 9.19
CA ASP A 550 14.23 -28.33 7.81
C ASP A 550 14.00 -27.10 6.89
N GLU A 551 14.24 -25.88 7.39
CA GLU A 551 14.05 -24.66 6.63
C GLU A 551 15.36 -23.87 6.46
N ILE A 552 15.54 -23.35 5.25
CA ILE A 552 16.55 -22.33 4.91
C ILE A 552 15.79 -21.03 4.70
N ARG A 553 15.97 -20.04 5.59
CA ARG A 553 15.38 -18.73 5.44
C ARG A 553 16.49 -17.69 5.22
N PHE A 554 16.31 -16.86 4.20
CA PHE A 554 17.27 -15.81 3.92
C PHE A 554 16.61 -14.51 3.49
N ILE A 555 17.29 -13.39 3.75
CA ILE A 555 16.87 -12.05 3.37
C ILE A 555 17.78 -11.49 2.30
N ILE A 556 17.20 -10.70 1.42
CA ILE A 556 17.86 -9.91 0.39
C ILE A 556 17.28 -8.50 0.43
N SER A 557 18.15 -7.49 0.39
CA SER A 557 17.76 -6.09 0.25
C SER A 557 18.46 -5.46 -0.94
N GLY A 558 17.83 -4.45 -1.53
CA GLY A 558 18.39 -3.72 -2.66
C GLY A 558 17.56 -2.51 -3.05
N SER A 559 17.96 -1.89 -4.15
CA SER A 559 17.19 -0.82 -4.79
C SER A 559 17.06 -1.09 -6.28
N ILE A 560 16.01 -0.53 -6.89
CA ILE A 560 15.77 -0.67 -8.31
C ILE A 560 15.92 0.70 -8.99
N ASP A 561 16.84 0.80 -9.96
CA ASP A 561 17.10 2.02 -10.71
C ASP A 561 16.50 1.99 -12.12
N GLU A 562 16.28 0.77 -12.63
CA GLU A 562 15.73 0.49 -13.95
C GLU A 562 14.56 -0.49 -13.83
N TYR A 563 14.01 -0.91 -14.97
CA TYR A 563 12.83 -1.77 -15.07
C TYR A 563 12.92 -3.10 -14.29
N GLU A 564 14.10 -3.76 -14.30
CA GLU A 564 14.28 -5.07 -13.67
C GLU A 564 15.64 -5.19 -13.00
N VAL A 565 15.63 -5.70 -11.77
CA VAL A 565 16.81 -6.18 -11.04
C VAL A 565 16.65 -7.67 -10.83
N TYR A 566 17.64 -8.47 -11.21
CA TYR A 566 17.55 -9.92 -11.14
C TYR A 566 18.88 -10.61 -10.86
N THR A 567 18.78 -11.81 -10.32
CA THR A 567 19.88 -12.77 -10.23
C THR A 567 19.40 -14.16 -10.63
N TYR A 568 20.22 -14.88 -11.37
CA TYR A 568 19.97 -16.29 -11.73
C TYR A 568 20.97 -17.23 -11.03
N ASN A 569 21.57 -16.77 -9.93
CA ASN A 569 22.69 -17.41 -9.26
C ASN A 569 22.39 -17.77 -7.81
N ILE A 570 21.16 -18.20 -7.48
CA ILE A 570 20.83 -18.70 -6.16
C ILE A 570 20.95 -20.23 -6.18
N PRO A 571 21.98 -20.80 -5.55
CA PRO A 571 22.17 -22.25 -5.54
C PRO A 571 21.26 -22.87 -4.47
N VAL A 572 20.29 -23.67 -4.90
CA VAL A 572 19.43 -24.43 -3.97
C VAL A 572 19.93 -25.89 -3.96
N PRO A 573 20.13 -26.50 -2.78
CA PRO A 573 20.60 -27.87 -2.69
C PRO A 573 19.74 -28.84 -3.50
N GLN A 574 20.38 -29.88 -4.04
CA GLN A 574 19.76 -30.89 -4.89
C GLN A 574 19.94 -32.27 -4.30
N ASP A 575 19.00 -33.13 -4.60
CA ASP A 575 19.08 -34.56 -4.40
C ASP A 575 18.69 -35.27 -5.72
N MET A 576 19.56 -36.17 -6.25
CA MET A 576 19.35 -36.94 -7.49
C MET A 576 18.76 -36.11 -8.66
N ASN A 577 19.30 -34.94 -8.98
CA ASN A 577 18.82 -34.02 -10.01
C ASN A 577 17.42 -33.42 -9.75
N ALA A 578 17.01 -33.32 -8.51
CA ALA A 578 15.79 -32.65 -8.10
C ALA A 578 16.04 -31.73 -6.89
N HIS A 579 15.19 -30.72 -6.73
CA HIS A 579 15.17 -29.85 -5.56
C HIS A 579 14.06 -30.33 -4.62
N PRO A 580 14.37 -30.91 -3.45
CA PRO A 580 13.38 -31.39 -2.49
C PRO A 580 12.87 -30.23 -1.60
N PHE A 581 12.43 -29.13 -2.20
CA PHE A 581 12.01 -27.96 -1.45
C PHE A 581 10.67 -27.42 -1.91
N PHE A 582 9.83 -27.05 -0.93
CA PHE A 582 8.80 -26.03 -1.09
C PHE A 582 9.40 -24.66 -0.88
N ALA A 583 8.88 -23.66 -1.58
CA ALA A 583 9.38 -22.30 -1.50
C ALA A 583 8.27 -21.29 -1.29
N LYS A 584 8.58 -20.22 -0.54
CA LYS A 584 7.80 -19.00 -0.44
C LYS A 584 8.71 -17.78 -0.45
N ALA A 585 8.17 -16.64 -0.87
CA ALA A 585 8.91 -15.39 -0.83
C ALA A 585 7.96 -14.21 -0.54
N THR A 586 8.45 -13.27 0.26
CA THR A 586 7.72 -12.04 0.63
C THR A 586 8.57 -10.83 0.27
N LEU A 587 7.99 -9.92 -0.51
CA LEU A 587 8.58 -8.64 -0.91
C LEU A 587 7.81 -7.51 -0.22
N ALA A 588 8.52 -6.55 0.37
CA ALA A 588 7.95 -5.29 0.84
C ALA A 588 8.77 -4.09 0.35
N TYR A 589 8.08 -3.00 0.04
CA TYR A 589 8.65 -1.73 -0.40
C TYR A 589 7.72 -0.57 -0.07
N PHE A 590 8.21 0.67 -0.18
CA PHE A 590 7.48 1.88 0.20
C PHE A 590 7.39 2.82 -1.01
N PRO A 591 6.36 2.68 -1.88
CA PRO A 591 6.23 3.52 -3.05
C PRO A 591 5.77 4.92 -2.69
N GLN A 592 6.09 5.87 -3.55
CA GLN A 592 5.42 7.16 -3.56
C GLN A 592 3.93 6.95 -3.88
N SER A 593 3.09 7.77 -3.28
CA SER A 593 1.64 7.71 -3.47
C SER A 593 1.06 9.10 -3.71
N ASP A 594 -0.10 9.15 -4.38
CA ASP A 594 -0.82 10.38 -4.66
C ASP A 594 -2.32 10.16 -4.43
N ARG A 595 -2.86 10.79 -3.40
CA ARG A 595 -4.27 10.70 -3.02
C ARG A 595 -5.21 11.15 -4.13
N ASN A 596 -4.82 12.15 -4.93
CA ASN A 596 -5.61 12.64 -6.04
C ASN A 596 -5.81 11.58 -7.14
N GLN A 597 -4.92 10.57 -7.21
CA GLN A 597 -5.06 9.48 -8.17
C GLN A 597 -6.13 8.43 -7.75
N GLY A 598 -6.80 8.59 -6.60
CA GLY A 598 -7.89 7.73 -6.17
C GLY A 598 -7.51 6.25 -6.15
N VAL A 599 -8.22 5.39 -6.89
CA VAL A 599 -7.95 3.94 -6.94
C VAL A 599 -6.60 3.58 -7.58
N ASP A 600 -5.94 4.52 -8.23
CA ASP A 600 -4.60 4.38 -8.76
C ASP A 600 -3.53 5.03 -7.86
N TYR A 601 -3.73 4.96 -6.57
CA TYR A 601 -3.04 5.65 -5.50
C TYR A 601 -1.50 5.49 -5.50
N THR A 602 -0.99 4.26 -5.66
CA THR A 602 0.45 4.00 -5.67
C THR A 602 1.08 4.33 -7.02
N SER A 603 2.22 5.03 -7.03
CA SER A 603 2.90 5.44 -8.27
C SER A 603 3.61 4.29 -8.98
N THR A 604 4.12 3.33 -8.24
CA THR A 604 4.98 2.24 -8.72
C THR A 604 4.55 0.90 -8.16
N GLU A 605 4.55 -0.11 -9.00
CA GLU A 605 4.47 -1.52 -8.61
C GLU A 605 5.85 -2.16 -8.68
N MET A 606 6.18 -2.98 -7.68
CA MET A 606 7.20 -4.00 -7.78
C MET A 606 6.56 -5.37 -7.82
N ASP A 607 6.91 -6.17 -8.82
CA ASP A 607 6.47 -7.55 -8.96
C ASP A 607 7.63 -8.51 -8.71
N ILE A 608 7.40 -9.59 -7.96
CA ILE A 608 8.43 -10.56 -7.59
C ILE A 608 8.24 -11.86 -8.35
N HIS A 609 9.33 -12.38 -8.90
CA HIS A 609 9.42 -13.71 -9.48
C HIS A 609 10.55 -14.48 -8.80
N PHE A 610 10.23 -15.59 -8.17
CA PHE A 610 11.20 -16.49 -7.55
C PHE A 610 10.95 -17.92 -7.99
N GLY A 611 12.00 -18.65 -8.38
CA GLY A 611 11.87 -20.03 -8.82
C GLY A 611 13.07 -20.55 -9.59
N ARG A 612 12.92 -21.74 -10.16
CA ARG A 612 13.98 -22.45 -10.87
C ARG A 612 14.29 -21.80 -12.22
N ILE A 613 15.55 -21.80 -12.62
CA ILE A 613 15.97 -21.32 -13.94
C ILE A 613 15.80 -22.44 -14.96
N ALA A 614 15.01 -22.19 -16.00
CA ALA A 614 14.85 -23.04 -17.16
C ALA A 614 15.24 -22.30 -18.43
N GLU A 615 15.70 -23.05 -19.44
CA GLU A 615 15.96 -22.50 -20.77
C GLU A 615 14.69 -22.59 -21.64
N GLN A 616 14.29 -21.46 -22.24
CA GLN A 616 13.21 -21.40 -23.21
C GLN A 616 13.69 -20.58 -24.42
N LYS A 617 13.65 -21.18 -25.59
CA LYS A 617 14.11 -20.54 -26.86
C LYS A 617 15.51 -19.91 -26.73
N GLY A 618 16.46 -20.63 -26.11
CA GLY A 618 17.84 -20.15 -25.89
C GLY A 618 18.00 -19.04 -24.87
N LYS A 619 16.95 -18.73 -24.06
CA LYS A 619 17.02 -17.72 -22.99
C LYS A 619 16.72 -18.34 -21.64
N ALA A 620 17.48 -17.93 -20.62
CA ALA A 620 17.20 -18.28 -19.24
C ALA A 620 15.93 -17.58 -18.76
N VAL A 621 14.97 -18.34 -18.19
CA VAL A 621 13.69 -17.85 -17.70
C VAL A 621 13.43 -18.42 -16.30
N ILE A 622 12.93 -17.59 -15.39
CA ILE A 622 12.46 -18.05 -14.08
C ILE A 622 11.11 -18.75 -14.24
N LYS A 623 11.05 -20.02 -13.85
CA LYS A 623 9.78 -20.68 -13.58
C LYS A 623 9.35 -20.33 -12.16
N ALA A 624 8.61 -19.23 -12.05
CA ALA A 624 8.13 -18.72 -10.77
C ALA A 624 7.23 -19.72 -10.04
N ILE A 625 7.31 -19.71 -8.71
CA ILE A 625 6.55 -20.65 -7.85
C ILE A 625 5.05 -20.39 -7.87
N ASP A 626 4.63 -19.16 -8.14
CA ASP A 626 3.23 -18.69 -8.16
C ASP A 626 2.60 -18.64 -9.56
N TYR A 627 3.38 -18.88 -10.60
CA TYR A 627 2.93 -18.74 -12.00
C TYR A 627 2.28 -17.38 -12.32
N ASN A 628 2.81 -16.29 -11.77
CA ASN A 628 2.30 -14.95 -12.07
C ASN A 628 2.42 -14.64 -13.57
N LYS A 629 1.27 -14.57 -14.24
CA LYS A 629 1.15 -14.38 -15.69
C LYS A 629 1.05 -12.93 -16.14
N GLN A 630 1.12 -11.96 -15.23
CA GLN A 630 1.02 -10.55 -15.58
C GLN A 630 2.13 -10.08 -16.52
N ALA A 631 3.30 -10.67 -16.42
CA ALA A 631 4.50 -10.29 -17.16
C ALA A 631 4.75 -11.17 -18.39
N GLU A 632 3.95 -12.20 -18.63
CA GLU A 632 4.10 -13.08 -19.79
C GLU A 632 3.38 -12.47 -20.99
N GLU A 633 4.14 -12.14 -22.04
CA GLU A 633 3.63 -11.84 -23.36
C GLU A 633 3.09 -13.13 -23.97
N GLY A 634 1.77 -13.26 -24.13
CA GLY A 634 1.17 -14.42 -24.77
C GLY A 634 -0.33 -14.56 -24.60
N LEU A 635 -0.89 -15.64 -25.14
CA LEU A 635 -2.32 -15.96 -25.31
C LEU A 635 -3.16 -16.03 -24.00
N ASN A 636 -2.55 -15.91 -22.82
CA ASN A 636 -3.21 -16.06 -21.52
C ASN A 636 -3.00 -14.82 -20.62
N THR A 637 -3.02 -13.61 -21.17
CA THR A 637 -2.97 -12.40 -20.36
C THR A 637 -4.21 -12.28 -19.48
N ILE A 638 -3.99 -12.14 -18.20
CA ILE A 638 -5.02 -11.90 -17.20
C ILE A 638 -5.50 -10.43 -17.28
N TYR A 639 -6.79 -10.19 -17.08
CA TYR A 639 -7.34 -8.84 -17.04
C TYR A 639 -6.80 -8.06 -15.82
N GLU A 640 -6.77 -6.71 -15.93
CA GLU A 640 -6.24 -5.83 -14.88
C GLU A 640 -6.94 -6.03 -13.54
N GLU A 641 -8.26 -6.21 -13.54
CA GLU A 641 -9.04 -6.44 -12.32
C GLU A 641 -8.62 -7.72 -11.61
N ASP A 642 -8.51 -8.83 -12.37
CA ASP A 642 -8.08 -10.11 -11.83
C ASP A 642 -6.62 -10.07 -11.39
N ALA A 643 -5.76 -9.34 -12.11
CA ALA A 643 -4.36 -9.16 -11.73
C ALA A 643 -4.24 -8.40 -10.40
N ARG A 644 -5.08 -7.39 -10.15
CA ARG A 644 -5.13 -6.68 -8.87
C ARG A 644 -5.57 -7.57 -7.73
N LYS A 645 -6.52 -8.46 -7.96
CA LYS A 645 -7.05 -9.39 -6.95
C LYS A 645 -6.12 -10.60 -6.72
N LEU A 646 -5.68 -11.28 -7.77
CA LEU A 646 -4.94 -12.55 -7.67
C LEU A 646 -3.44 -12.34 -7.41
N TYR A 647 -2.82 -11.34 -8.02
CA TYR A 647 -1.38 -11.08 -7.90
C TYR A 647 -1.07 -9.80 -7.15
N ARG A 648 -2.08 -9.19 -6.52
CA ARG A 648 -1.95 -7.95 -5.74
C ARG A 648 -1.24 -6.85 -6.52
N LYS A 649 -1.57 -6.73 -7.80
CA LYS A 649 -0.99 -5.71 -8.66
C LYS A 649 -1.19 -4.32 -8.05
N TRP A 650 -0.11 -3.53 -8.00
CA TRP A 650 -0.02 -2.21 -7.37
C TRP A 650 0.04 -2.18 -5.84
N ASP A 651 -0.03 -3.33 -5.18
CA ASP A 651 0.19 -3.41 -3.73
C ASP A 651 1.68 -3.36 -3.41
N ASN A 652 2.05 -2.78 -2.27
CA ASN A 652 3.41 -2.62 -1.80
C ASN A 652 3.95 -3.80 -0.98
N VAL A 653 3.16 -4.84 -0.86
CA VAL A 653 3.56 -6.14 -0.30
C VAL A 653 3.16 -7.25 -1.27
N LYS A 654 4.11 -8.13 -1.57
CA LYS A 654 3.86 -9.34 -2.36
C LYS A 654 4.28 -10.56 -1.56
N HIS A 655 3.37 -11.50 -1.40
CA HIS A 655 3.66 -12.80 -0.81
C HIS A 655 3.31 -13.88 -1.82
N ILE A 656 4.30 -14.67 -2.21
CA ILE A 656 4.13 -15.82 -3.10
C ILE A 656 4.54 -17.10 -2.38
N SER A 657 3.73 -18.14 -2.47
CA SER A 657 3.93 -19.39 -1.73
C SER A 657 3.46 -20.61 -2.52
N GLU A 658 4.20 -21.69 -2.43
CA GLU A 658 3.72 -23.01 -2.81
C GLU A 658 2.87 -23.59 -1.68
N ALA A 659 1.80 -24.33 -2.01
CA ALA A 659 1.07 -25.08 -0.99
C ALA A 659 1.91 -26.26 -0.51
N LEU A 660 2.00 -26.45 0.81
CA LEU A 660 2.54 -27.66 1.38
C LEU A 660 1.61 -28.83 1.04
N LYS A 661 2.19 -29.92 0.50
CA LYS A 661 1.47 -31.15 0.18
C LYS A 661 2.19 -32.33 0.83
N GLU A 662 1.47 -33.14 1.59
CA GLU A 662 2.01 -34.34 2.26
C GLU A 662 2.74 -35.29 1.30
N ASN A 663 2.23 -35.43 0.06
CA ASN A 663 2.82 -36.26 -1.00
C ASN A 663 3.47 -35.37 -2.09
N GLY A 664 4.10 -34.26 -1.70
CA GLY A 664 4.81 -33.38 -2.63
C GLY A 664 5.98 -34.11 -3.29
N ARG A 665 6.13 -33.94 -4.61
CA ARG A 665 7.29 -34.50 -5.33
C ARG A 665 8.38 -33.46 -5.45
N PRO A 666 9.66 -33.83 -5.27
CA PRO A 666 10.80 -32.93 -5.53
C PRO A 666 10.72 -32.30 -6.91
N ARG A 667 11.10 -31.04 -7.00
CA ARG A 667 11.06 -30.28 -8.25
C ARG A 667 12.26 -30.64 -9.12
N LYS A 668 12.03 -31.00 -10.38
CA LYS A 668 13.10 -31.27 -11.34
C LYS A 668 14.14 -30.15 -11.37
N ALA A 669 15.41 -30.47 -11.18
CA ALA A 669 16.50 -29.54 -11.45
C ALA A 669 16.71 -29.43 -12.97
N TYR A 670 16.90 -28.21 -13.46
CA TYR A 670 17.30 -27.94 -14.84
C TYR A 670 18.81 -27.89 -14.93
N GLN A 671 19.37 -27.80 -16.15
CA GLN A 671 20.81 -27.91 -16.40
C GLN A 671 21.68 -26.98 -15.50
N SER A 672 21.22 -25.77 -15.18
CA SER A 672 21.96 -24.87 -14.29
C SER A 672 21.95 -25.29 -12.83
N GLY A 673 20.92 -26.02 -12.39
CA GLY A 673 20.67 -26.32 -10.98
C GLY A 673 20.40 -25.10 -10.12
N MET A 674 20.23 -23.91 -10.73
CA MET A 674 20.09 -22.62 -10.04
C MET A 674 18.62 -22.22 -9.95
N TRP A 675 18.35 -21.41 -8.93
CA TRP A 675 17.13 -20.62 -8.82
C TRP A 675 17.42 -19.15 -9.11
N GLY A 676 16.40 -18.41 -9.47
CA GLY A 676 16.49 -16.99 -9.75
C GLY A 676 15.48 -16.19 -8.96
N LEU A 677 15.87 -14.97 -8.69
CA LEU A 677 15.01 -13.91 -8.16
C LEU A 677 15.01 -12.76 -9.14
N SER A 678 13.82 -12.26 -9.49
CA SER A 678 13.67 -11.08 -10.34
C SER A 678 12.61 -10.17 -9.72
N ILE A 679 12.91 -8.89 -9.65
CA ILE A 679 12.00 -7.84 -9.22
C ILE A 679 11.84 -6.87 -10.39
N LYS A 680 10.60 -6.68 -10.84
CA LYS A 680 10.25 -5.82 -11.96
C LYS A 680 9.40 -4.66 -11.50
N THR A 681 9.70 -3.45 -12.00
CA THR A 681 8.87 -2.27 -11.75
C THR A 681 7.95 -1.95 -12.91
N LYS A 682 6.83 -1.33 -12.57
CA LYS A 682 5.91 -0.68 -13.50
C LYS A 682 5.43 0.61 -12.87
N GLU A 683 5.62 1.72 -13.55
CA GLU A 683 5.18 3.03 -13.10
C GLU A 683 3.80 3.36 -13.70
N ARG A 684 2.95 4.08 -12.95
CA ARG A 684 1.62 4.47 -13.44
C ARG A 684 1.67 5.67 -14.37
N LEU A 685 2.19 6.79 -13.91
CA LEU A 685 2.18 8.06 -14.62
C LEU A 685 3.59 8.54 -14.92
N ASP A 686 4.41 8.76 -13.88
CA ASP A 686 5.80 9.21 -14.05
C ASP A 686 6.72 8.00 -14.27
N PRO A 687 7.42 7.92 -15.42
CA PRO A 687 8.37 6.83 -15.72
C PRO A 687 9.57 6.77 -14.77
N LYS A 688 9.77 7.80 -13.94
CA LYS A 688 10.89 7.87 -12.99
C LYS A 688 10.49 7.55 -11.55
N ALA A 689 9.20 7.36 -11.26
CA ALA A 689 8.70 7.15 -9.90
C ALA A 689 9.30 5.93 -9.18
N GLY A 690 9.74 4.92 -9.91
CA GLY A 690 10.37 3.71 -9.36
C GLY A 690 11.88 3.79 -9.16
N ARG A 691 12.54 4.89 -9.55
CA ARG A 691 14.00 4.99 -9.47
C ARG A 691 14.48 5.13 -8.04
N GLY A 692 15.49 4.33 -7.68
CA GLY A 692 16.07 4.33 -6.34
C GLY A 692 15.15 3.71 -5.28
N LEU A 693 13.99 3.15 -5.67
CA LEU A 693 13.05 2.56 -4.74
C LEU A 693 13.66 1.30 -4.12
N ARG A 694 13.78 1.30 -2.79
CA ARG A 694 14.35 0.20 -2.02
C ARG A 694 13.32 -0.90 -1.82
N PHE A 695 13.83 -2.12 -1.63
CA PHE A 695 13.01 -3.30 -1.33
C PHE A 695 13.69 -4.22 -0.33
N GLY A 696 12.86 -4.98 0.39
CA GLY A 696 13.27 -6.10 1.21
C GLY A 696 12.56 -7.37 0.76
N VAL A 697 13.30 -8.46 0.63
CA VAL A 697 12.77 -9.78 0.29
C VAL A 697 13.16 -10.79 1.34
N VAL A 698 12.20 -11.59 1.78
CA VAL A 698 12.40 -12.78 2.59
C VAL A 698 12.09 -13.99 1.74
N VAL A 699 12.98 -14.97 1.69
CA VAL A 699 12.75 -16.26 1.02
C VAL A 699 12.87 -17.37 2.04
N THR A 700 11.93 -18.31 2.03
CA THR A 700 11.99 -19.53 2.83
C THR A 700 11.88 -20.75 1.91
N LEU A 701 12.82 -21.64 2.07
CA LEU A 701 12.86 -22.96 1.43
C LEU A 701 12.65 -24.00 2.52
N ARG A 702 11.61 -24.84 2.42
CA ARG A 702 11.35 -25.94 3.34
C ARG A 702 11.68 -27.28 2.68
N GLU A 703 12.61 -28.02 3.27
CA GLU A 703 13.02 -29.34 2.79
C GLU A 703 11.89 -30.35 3.01
N MET A 704 11.62 -31.18 1.98
CA MET A 704 10.46 -32.09 1.96
C MET A 704 10.61 -33.33 2.82
N ASN A 705 11.87 -33.78 3.09
CA ASN A 705 12.20 -34.99 3.84
C ASN A 705 12.59 -34.68 5.30
N GLY A 706 12.59 -33.40 5.70
CA GLY A 706 12.95 -32.96 7.03
C GLY A 706 14.46 -32.83 7.29
N GLU A 707 15.30 -32.87 6.23
CA GLU A 707 16.75 -32.77 6.36
C GLU A 707 17.19 -31.30 6.54
N ASN A 708 18.17 -31.07 7.43
CA ASN A 708 18.83 -29.79 7.58
C ASN A 708 19.92 -29.61 6.52
N ARG A 709 19.70 -28.74 5.55
CA ARG A 709 20.65 -28.48 4.44
C ARG A 709 21.19 -27.05 4.45
N ILE A 710 21.14 -26.35 5.61
CA ILE A 710 21.55 -24.94 5.67
C ILE A 710 23.06 -24.76 5.41
N ASP A 711 23.90 -25.64 5.95
CA ASP A 711 25.34 -25.54 5.77
C ASP A 711 25.77 -25.82 4.33
N ASP A 712 25.10 -26.73 3.64
CA ASP A 712 25.31 -26.97 2.22
C ASP A 712 24.92 -25.76 1.40
N PHE A 713 23.76 -25.15 1.72
CA PHE A 713 23.32 -23.92 1.06
C PHE A 713 24.32 -22.78 1.25
N ILE A 714 24.83 -22.56 2.48
CA ILE A 714 25.84 -21.54 2.78
C ILE A 714 27.11 -21.77 1.96
N LYS A 715 27.64 -22.99 1.96
CA LYS A 715 28.85 -23.35 1.18
C LYS A 715 28.65 -23.10 -0.32
N MET A 716 27.51 -23.53 -0.86
CA MET A 716 27.17 -23.33 -2.27
C MET A 716 27.03 -21.84 -2.61
N CYS A 717 26.42 -21.03 -1.76
CA CYS A 717 26.31 -19.58 -1.93
C CYS A 717 27.69 -18.92 -1.95
N MET A 718 28.56 -19.25 -1.00
CA MET A 718 29.93 -18.71 -0.93
C MET A 718 30.76 -19.09 -2.18
N MET A 719 30.68 -20.33 -2.65
CA MET A 719 31.31 -20.78 -3.89
C MET A 719 30.80 -20.04 -5.14
N ARG A 720 29.63 -19.47 -5.09
CA ARG A 720 28.98 -18.67 -6.15
C ARG A 720 29.19 -17.17 -6.00
N GLY A 721 30.01 -16.74 -5.04
CA GLY A 721 30.34 -15.33 -4.83
C GLY A 721 29.33 -14.53 -3.99
N TRP A 722 28.44 -15.21 -3.27
CA TRP A 722 27.58 -14.56 -2.28
C TRP A 722 28.33 -14.34 -0.97
N VAL A 723 28.16 -13.15 -0.38
CA VAL A 723 28.51 -12.92 1.02
C VAL A 723 27.32 -13.35 1.86
N VAL A 724 27.54 -14.32 2.73
CA VAL A 724 26.51 -14.90 3.58
C VAL A 724 26.81 -14.55 5.04
N SER A 725 25.91 -13.87 5.71
CA SER A 725 25.97 -13.60 7.14
C SER A 725 24.79 -14.27 7.84
N ARG A 726 25.03 -14.90 8.98
CA ARG A 726 23.95 -15.36 9.88
C ARG A 726 23.49 -14.15 10.69
N LEU A 727 22.19 -13.93 10.76
CA LEU A 727 21.62 -12.96 11.70
C LEU A 727 21.60 -13.62 13.06
N ASP A 728 22.50 -13.19 13.96
CA ASP A 728 22.60 -13.70 15.30
C ASP A 728 22.31 -12.59 16.31
N VAL A 729 21.33 -12.84 17.16
CA VAL A 729 20.89 -11.92 18.22
C VAL A 729 22.04 -11.66 19.21
N HIS A 730 22.83 -12.70 19.53
CA HIS A 730 23.89 -12.59 20.52
C HIS A 730 25.12 -11.82 20.00
N THR A 731 25.47 -11.98 18.73
CA THR A 731 26.66 -11.35 18.15
C THR A 731 26.50 -9.84 17.97
N GLN A 732 25.27 -9.33 17.77
CA GLN A 732 25.04 -7.89 17.59
C GLN A 732 24.98 -7.15 18.92
N VAL A 733 24.47 -7.75 19.97
CA VAL A 733 24.54 -7.18 21.32
C VAL A 733 26.00 -7.07 21.77
N ASP A 734 26.81 -8.08 21.53
CA ASP A 734 28.25 -8.06 21.83
C ASP A 734 29.04 -7.02 21.02
N VAL A 735 28.66 -6.75 19.79
CA VAL A 735 29.30 -5.72 18.94
C VAL A 735 28.93 -4.32 19.44
N TYR A 736 27.69 -4.09 19.89
CA TYR A 736 27.30 -2.81 20.48
C TYR A 736 28.03 -2.55 21.80
N VAL A 737 28.10 -3.54 22.69
CA VAL A 737 28.84 -3.43 23.97
C VAL A 737 30.32 -3.22 23.73
N LYS A 738 30.95 -3.93 22.77
CA LYS A 738 32.37 -3.74 22.43
C LYS A 738 32.67 -2.43 21.73
N ALA A 739 31.76 -1.90 20.91
CA ALA A 739 31.92 -0.60 20.26
C ALA A 739 31.85 0.56 21.27
N GLU A 740 31.11 0.42 22.35
CA GLU A 740 31.08 1.40 23.45
C GLU A 740 32.34 1.34 24.33
N GLU A 741 32.93 0.15 24.54
CA GLU A 741 34.19 0.00 25.28
C GLU A 741 35.42 0.55 24.50
N GLU A 742 35.39 0.56 23.16
CA GLU A 742 36.48 1.11 22.33
C GLU A 742 36.43 2.63 22.12
N ILE A 743 35.37 3.32 22.50
CA ILE A 743 35.20 4.79 22.32
C ILE A 743 35.59 5.61 23.57
N THR A 744 35.99 5.00 24.67
CA THR A 744 36.63 5.71 25.77
C THR A 744 38.08 5.99 25.43
N PHE A 745 38.33 7.03 24.65
CA PHE A 745 39.64 7.59 24.44
C PHE A 745 40.04 8.51 25.60
N GLU A 746 41.28 8.30 26.10
CA GLU A 746 42.03 9.16 26.97
C GLU A 746 42.14 10.61 26.49
#